data_743021faddadc8e2c306ecaf1d977dc3
#
_entry.id   743021faddadc8e2c306ecaf1d977dc3
#
_cell.length_a   1.000
_cell.length_b   1.000
_cell.length_c   1.000
_cell.angle_alpha   90.00
_cell.angle_beta   90.00
_cell.angle_gamma   90.00
#
_symmetry.space_group_name_H-M   'P 1'
#
loop_
_entity.id
_entity.type
_entity.pdbx_description
1 polymer ?
#
loop_
_entity_poly.entity_id
_entity_poly.type
_entity_poly.pdbx_seq_one_letter_code
_entity_poly.pdbx_strand_id
1 'polypeptide(L)'
;MPADHSERGCDPGRRQFLGLTGSCAVGALLAIHWDLTRAAKTTEPAPFDAWIRIDPHGQVVLWVAKAEMGQGVLTALPALLAEELDVDWGRVQVQQAPVDPARYDHLTVGSNSIQSLWRPLRVAGARARAGLIGAAAARWRVSAEACRTELGVVVGPANQRVAYGDLVAEAAALLARSDADVELKPVGQCRLIGRSQRRIDGPSKTDGSAVYGIDIRLPGMLRAVLARCPTLGGRLRSFDGSAARSVPGVRAVFAITPEGRDAFTRGGVAVLADDSWAALRGRRQLDIHWDEHRDSECSTPAILAALHRNVSRPGSVVVEHGDAPRTLARSRHIVEATFELPFLAHATMEPMNATVHVRPDTVEAWLPTQNATDARTAIARLLQRAPDSITIHQTLVGGGFGRRDATDFVVEAAQVAAVAGRPVQLLWTREDDVQFDRYRPAAVHRLRAALDERGLPQAWLDRISSVSIAAFLEPPGAAKAAETETGGAGELPYDIHSFRLEYTPLPCPVPVGWWRSVDDSINAFAVECFLDELAGAAGFDPLQYRLELLSGSRRIPARGGVVIETDRLRRVLTAVAAQAGWTGSPPRGRARGLACHACRGSYLAVVAEVSVADGRAEVHRLWAAVDCGVAVNPLGVDAQISGGLQFGASAALDEAIAIEAGRVVQSNFSDYPLLRIASSPMTDVQILPSNAAPSGVGEIAVPPVAPAVANALFRLTGQRLRALPIQPHLAKILRDHSSH
;
A
#
# COMPACT_ATOMS: atom_id res chain seq x y z
N MET A 1 -53.51 -32.21 -6.02
CA MET A 1 -53.04 -32.51 -4.69
C MET A 1 -51.52 -32.32 -4.67
N PRO A 2 -50.98 -31.35 -3.94
CA PRO A 2 -49.58 -31.04 -3.90
C PRO A 2 -48.88 -31.70 -2.72
N ALA A 3 -47.63 -32.08 -2.90
CA ALA A 3 -46.74 -32.51 -1.85
C ALA A 3 -45.94 -31.30 -1.32
N ASP A 4 -46.07 -31.14 -0.04
CA ASP A 4 -45.43 -30.13 0.82
C ASP A 4 -43.93 -30.47 1.01
N HIS A 5 -43.05 -29.47 0.75
CA HIS A 5 -41.66 -29.47 1.21
C HIS A 5 -41.37 -28.16 1.89
N SER A 6 -41.43 -28.20 3.21
CA SER A 6 -41.04 -27.14 4.13
C SER A 6 -39.56 -26.72 3.94
N GLU A 7 -39.29 -25.58 3.36
CA GLU A 7 -38.00 -24.90 3.43
C GLU A 7 -37.81 -24.33 4.83
N ARG A 8 -36.78 -24.81 5.51
CA ARG A 8 -36.27 -24.15 6.72
C ARG A 8 -35.37 -22.99 6.29
N GLY A 9 -35.91 -21.79 6.44
CA GLY A 9 -35.20 -20.56 6.22
C GLY A 9 -33.97 -20.44 7.11
N CYS A 10 -32.82 -20.21 6.49
CA CYS A 10 -31.55 -19.92 7.16
C CYS A 10 -31.44 -18.41 7.33
N ASP A 11 -31.36 -17.95 8.57
CA ASP A 11 -31.28 -16.55 8.98
C ASP A 11 -30.07 -15.82 8.33
N PRO A 12 -30.24 -14.76 7.53
CA PRO A 12 -29.16 -14.00 6.91
C PRO A 12 -28.26 -13.27 7.91
N GLY A 13 -28.74 -12.98 9.13
CA GLY A 13 -27.99 -12.29 10.18
C GLY A 13 -26.80 -13.11 10.73
N ARG A 14 -26.91 -14.42 10.72
CA ARG A 14 -25.84 -15.32 11.20
C ARG A 14 -24.66 -15.43 10.26
N ARG A 15 -24.86 -15.24 8.94
CA ARG A 15 -23.76 -15.25 7.95
C ARG A 15 -22.95 -13.96 7.95
N GLN A 16 -23.58 -12.81 8.19
CA GLN A 16 -22.86 -11.54 8.30
C GLN A 16 -22.06 -11.44 9.61
N PHE A 17 -22.57 -11.98 10.71
CA PHE A 17 -21.85 -12.00 11.98
C PHE A 17 -20.62 -12.92 11.95
N LEU A 18 -20.69 -14.06 11.24
CA LEU A 18 -19.55 -14.97 11.04
C LEU A 18 -18.52 -14.43 10.04
N GLY A 19 -18.90 -13.56 9.11
CA GLY A 19 -17.99 -12.92 8.14
C GLY A 19 -17.16 -11.77 8.73
N LEU A 20 -17.68 -11.05 9.75
CA LEU A 20 -16.99 -9.92 10.38
C LEU A 20 -16.20 -10.30 11.63
N THR A 21 -16.61 -11.35 12.34
CA THR A 21 -15.89 -11.88 13.50
C THR A 21 -14.89 -12.98 13.13
N GLY A 22 -15.01 -13.58 11.94
CA GLY A 22 -14.18 -14.69 11.48
C GLY A 22 -12.69 -14.32 11.33
N SER A 23 -12.36 -13.11 10.90
CA SER A 23 -10.97 -12.70 10.73
C SER A 23 -10.24 -12.40 12.04
N CYS A 24 -10.95 -11.96 13.09
CA CYS A 24 -10.33 -11.67 14.39
C CYS A 24 -10.45 -12.84 15.39
N ALA A 25 -11.52 -13.63 15.31
CA ALA A 25 -11.75 -14.76 16.23
C ALA A 25 -11.07 -16.06 15.78
N VAL A 26 -10.89 -16.28 14.47
CA VAL A 26 -10.23 -17.47 13.93
C VAL A 26 -8.73 -17.47 14.27
N GLY A 27 -8.07 -16.30 14.28
CA GLY A 27 -6.68 -16.20 14.73
C GLY A 27 -6.49 -16.58 16.21
N ALA A 28 -7.43 -16.21 17.08
CA ALA A 28 -7.38 -16.50 18.51
C ALA A 28 -7.84 -17.94 18.85
N LEU A 29 -8.83 -18.49 18.12
CA LEU A 29 -9.38 -19.84 18.37
C LEU A 29 -8.53 -20.96 17.77
N LEU A 30 -7.82 -20.73 16.66
CA LEU A 30 -6.96 -21.71 16.02
C LEU A 30 -5.59 -21.86 16.69
N ALA A 31 -5.13 -20.84 17.42
CA ALA A 31 -3.91 -20.94 18.21
C ALA A 31 -3.99 -21.99 19.35
N ILE A 32 -5.19 -22.40 19.74
CA ILE A 32 -5.43 -23.31 20.86
C ILE A 32 -5.47 -24.79 20.45
N HIS A 33 -5.69 -25.09 19.16
CA HIS A 33 -5.72 -26.48 18.63
C HIS A 33 -4.50 -26.79 17.77
N TRP A 34 -3.31 -26.61 18.33
CA TRP A 34 -2.12 -27.25 17.79
C TRP A 34 -2.17 -28.73 18.17
N ASP A 35 -2.23 -29.58 17.16
CA ASP A 35 -2.18 -31.03 17.35
C ASP A 35 -0.80 -31.43 17.95
N LEU A 36 -0.77 -31.65 19.26
CA LEU A 36 0.41 -32.09 20.00
C LEU A 36 1.03 -33.42 19.43
N THR A 37 0.28 -34.14 18.61
CA THR A 37 0.77 -35.38 17.96
C THR A 37 1.76 -35.10 16.81
N ARG A 38 1.73 -33.88 16.22
CA ARG A 38 2.70 -33.49 15.18
C ARG A 38 4.03 -32.98 15.78
N ALA A 39 4.00 -32.47 17.01
CA ALA A 39 5.21 -31.99 17.72
C ALA A 39 6.16 -33.14 18.13
N ALA A 40 5.69 -34.37 18.17
CA ALA A 40 6.50 -35.53 18.58
C ALA A 40 7.51 -36.02 17.52
N LYS A 41 7.57 -35.40 16.33
CA LYS A 41 8.50 -35.79 15.24
C LYS A 41 9.56 -34.75 14.87
N THR A 42 9.56 -33.58 15.48
CA THR A 42 10.59 -32.58 15.27
C THR A 42 11.37 -32.31 16.54
N THR A 43 12.68 -32.27 16.46
CA THR A 43 13.60 -31.89 17.55
C THR A 43 13.50 -30.41 17.92
N GLU A 44 12.64 -29.63 17.27
CA GLU A 44 12.39 -28.22 17.59
C GLU A 44 11.33 -28.07 18.69
N PRO A 45 11.52 -27.16 19.65
CA PRO A 45 10.53 -26.83 20.67
C PRO A 45 9.21 -26.38 20.01
N ALA A 46 8.08 -26.88 20.52
CA ALA A 46 6.76 -26.44 20.06
C ALA A 46 6.61 -24.92 20.26
N PRO A 47 5.97 -24.20 19.30
CA PRO A 47 5.70 -22.78 19.49
C PRO A 47 4.75 -22.57 20.68
N PHE A 48 4.99 -21.49 21.44
CA PHE A 48 4.17 -21.12 22.58
C PHE A 48 2.76 -20.68 22.15
N ASP A 49 2.70 -19.98 21.02
CA ASP A 49 1.50 -19.69 20.25
C ASP A 49 1.90 -19.47 18.76
N ALA A 50 0.93 -19.07 17.91
CA ALA A 50 1.21 -18.83 16.49
C ALA A 50 2.29 -17.77 16.24
N TRP A 51 2.46 -16.79 17.16
CA TRP A 51 3.34 -15.64 17.00
C TRP A 51 4.62 -15.70 17.83
N ILE A 52 4.69 -16.62 18.84
CA ILE A 52 5.71 -16.62 19.87
C ILE A 52 6.28 -18.03 20.04
N ARG A 53 7.59 -18.14 19.97
CA ARG A 53 8.32 -19.33 20.42
C ARG A 53 9.31 -18.93 21.48
N ILE A 54 9.31 -19.62 22.59
CA ILE A 54 10.30 -19.50 23.66
C ILE A 54 10.93 -20.88 23.83
N ASP A 55 12.25 -20.96 23.75
CA ASP A 55 12.95 -22.21 23.98
C ASP A 55 13.36 -22.37 25.46
N PRO A 56 13.77 -23.59 25.90
CA PRO A 56 14.22 -23.83 27.27
C PRO A 56 15.42 -22.98 27.71
N HIS A 57 16.18 -22.41 26.77
CA HIS A 57 17.31 -21.51 27.06
C HIS A 57 16.88 -20.05 27.17
N GLY A 58 15.56 -19.76 27.04
CA GLY A 58 15.00 -18.41 27.11
C GLY A 58 15.18 -17.58 25.84
N GLN A 59 15.53 -18.21 24.71
CA GLN A 59 15.55 -17.55 23.41
C GLN A 59 14.12 -17.31 22.95
N VAL A 60 13.77 -16.06 22.69
CA VAL A 60 12.46 -15.65 22.21
C VAL A 60 12.52 -15.38 20.72
N VAL A 61 11.67 -16.08 19.95
CA VAL A 61 11.46 -15.85 18.52
C VAL A 61 10.05 -15.31 18.33
N LEU A 62 9.93 -14.18 17.64
CA LEU A 62 8.66 -13.55 17.27
C LEU A 62 8.48 -13.60 15.75
N TRP A 63 7.34 -14.09 15.31
CA TRP A 63 7.02 -14.19 13.88
C TRP A 63 6.25 -12.97 13.39
N VAL A 64 6.56 -12.56 12.16
CA VAL A 64 5.87 -11.48 11.43
C VAL A 64 5.33 -12.03 10.13
N ALA A 65 4.01 -11.94 9.91
CA ALA A 65 3.37 -12.42 8.70
C ALA A 65 3.33 -11.39 7.55
N LYS A 66 3.58 -10.11 7.85
CA LYS A 66 3.55 -9.05 6.85
C LYS A 66 4.89 -8.90 6.13
N ALA A 67 4.85 -8.63 4.82
CA ALA A 67 6.05 -8.40 4.02
C ALA A 67 6.79 -7.14 4.48
N GLU A 68 8.11 -7.20 4.62
CA GLU A 68 8.97 -6.03 4.85
C GLU A 68 9.41 -5.45 3.51
N MET A 69 8.87 -4.28 3.16
CA MET A 69 9.14 -3.56 1.91
C MET A 69 9.65 -2.14 2.14
N GLY A 70 10.24 -1.91 3.33
CA GLY A 70 10.79 -0.61 3.74
C GLY A 70 10.02 0.09 4.85
N GLN A 71 8.79 -0.34 5.17
CA GLN A 71 7.91 0.31 6.13
C GLN A 71 8.21 0.00 7.61
N GLY A 72 9.08 -0.99 7.90
CA GLY A 72 9.55 -1.27 9.26
C GLY A 72 8.66 -2.19 10.09
N VAL A 73 7.85 -3.05 9.46
CA VAL A 73 6.98 -4.01 10.15
C VAL A 73 7.77 -5.05 10.94
N LEU A 74 8.99 -5.43 10.50
CA LEU A 74 9.88 -6.31 11.25
C LEU A 74 10.35 -5.71 12.59
N THR A 75 10.15 -4.41 12.81
CA THR A 75 10.43 -3.75 14.09
C THR A 75 9.14 -3.46 14.86
N ALA A 76 8.15 -2.83 14.20
CA ALA A 76 6.98 -2.31 14.89
C ALA A 76 6.01 -3.41 15.34
N LEU A 77 5.77 -4.46 14.53
CA LEU A 77 4.86 -5.55 14.94
C LEU A 77 5.43 -6.42 16.07
N PRO A 78 6.70 -6.87 16.04
CA PRO A 78 7.25 -7.62 17.16
C PRO A 78 7.33 -6.79 18.44
N ALA A 79 7.47 -5.46 18.35
CA ALA A 79 7.47 -4.60 19.54
C ALA A 79 6.14 -4.66 20.31
N LEU A 80 5.00 -4.89 19.62
CA LEU A 80 3.69 -5.10 20.25
C LEU A 80 3.67 -6.38 21.11
N LEU A 81 4.22 -7.46 20.56
CA LEU A 81 4.36 -8.75 21.25
C LEU A 81 5.32 -8.66 22.42
N ALA A 82 6.53 -8.12 22.17
CA ALA A 82 7.59 -8.00 23.14
C ALA A 82 7.18 -7.13 24.34
N GLU A 83 6.44 -6.04 24.10
CA GLU A 83 5.90 -5.17 25.14
C GLU A 83 5.02 -5.95 26.10
N GLU A 84 4.00 -6.64 25.57
CA GLU A 84 3.04 -7.35 26.41
C GLU A 84 3.62 -8.62 27.04
N LEU A 85 4.49 -9.32 26.32
CA LEU A 85 5.22 -10.48 26.83
C LEU A 85 6.23 -10.08 27.92
N ASP A 86 6.65 -8.83 27.97
CA ASP A 86 7.63 -8.27 28.90
C ASP A 86 9.02 -8.93 28.80
N VAL A 87 9.54 -9.00 27.57
CA VAL A 87 10.88 -9.55 27.30
C VAL A 87 11.90 -8.46 27.04
N ASP A 88 13.18 -8.82 27.17
CA ASP A 88 14.29 -7.96 26.76
C ASP A 88 14.33 -7.85 25.24
N TRP A 89 14.04 -6.65 24.71
CA TRP A 89 14.02 -6.37 23.27
C TRP A 89 15.36 -6.71 22.58
N GLY A 90 16.48 -6.50 23.27
CA GLY A 90 17.81 -6.81 22.73
C GLY A 90 18.08 -8.32 22.54
N ARG A 91 17.24 -9.18 23.10
CA ARG A 91 17.39 -10.65 23.04
C ARG A 91 16.34 -11.32 22.16
N VAL A 92 15.42 -10.55 21.57
CA VAL A 92 14.38 -11.06 20.68
C VAL A 92 14.95 -11.34 19.29
N GLN A 93 14.65 -12.51 18.74
CA GLN A 93 14.81 -12.79 17.30
C GLN A 93 13.48 -12.60 16.58
N VAL A 94 13.55 -11.96 15.42
CA VAL A 94 12.37 -11.78 14.56
C VAL A 94 12.53 -12.58 13.28
N GLN A 95 11.51 -13.32 12.92
CA GLN A 95 11.51 -14.17 11.74
C GLN A 95 10.24 -13.92 10.92
N GLN A 96 10.35 -14.09 9.59
CA GLN A 96 9.19 -14.12 8.72
C GLN A 96 8.37 -15.37 9.00
N ALA A 97 7.05 -15.21 9.19
CA ALA A 97 6.16 -16.34 9.42
C ALA A 97 6.06 -17.23 8.16
N PRO A 98 5.92 -18.55 8.33
CA PRO A 98 5.63 -19.43 7.20
C PRO A 98 4.28 -19.05 6.57
N VAL A 99 4.13 -19.28 5.26
CA VAL A 99 2.86 -18.97 4.56
C VAL A 99 1.80 -20.02 4.92
N ASP A 100 1.03 -19.69 5.92
CA ASP A 100 -0.09 -20.50 6.45
C ASP A 100 -1.33 -19.63 6.61
N PRO A 101 -2.24 -19.59 5.61
CA PRO A 101 -3.43 -18.74 5.65
C PRO A 101 -4.42 -19.10 6.75
N ALA A 102 -4.32 -20.29 7.35
CA ALA A 102 -5.16 -20.66 8.47
C ALA A 102 -4.75 -19.95 9.77
N ARG A 103 -3.49 -19.45 9.84
CA ARG A 103 -2.94 -18.81 11.02
C ARG A 103 -2.65 -17.34 10.83
N TYR A 104 -2.25 -16.94 9.60
CA TYR A 104 -1.70 -15.64 9.32
C TYR A 104 -2.36 -14.99 8.12
N ASP A 105 -2.62 -13.70 8.22
CA ASP A 105 -2.90 -12.84 7.07
C ASP A 105 -1.59 -12.28 6.51
N HIS A 106 -1.18 -12.79 5.34
CA HIS A 106 0.05 -12.38 4.65
C HIS A 106 -0.13 -11.19 3.71
N LEU A 107 -1.35 -10.69 3.52
CA LEU A 107 -1.60 -9.56 2.64
C LEU A 107 -1.10 -8.25 3.27
N THR A 108 -0.18 -7.57 2.57
CA THR A 108 0.46 -6.33 3.03
C THR A 108 0.08 -5.16 2.13
N VAL A 109 -1.08 -4.54 2.39
CA VAL A 109 -1.69 -3.46 1.61
C VAL A 109 -2.41 -2.47 2.51
N GLY A 110 -2.85 -1.33 1.95
CA GLY A 110 -3.80 -0.41 2.59
C GLY A 110 -3.33 0.19 3.91
N SER A 111 -2.03 0.18 4.19
CA SER A 111 -1.43 0.68 5.44
C SER A 111 -1.98 0.00 6.72
N ASN A 112 -2.58 -1.19 6.60
CA ASN A 112 -3.35 -1.80 7.68
C ASN A 112 -2.54 -2.67 8.65
N SER A 113 -1.26 -2.93 8.40
CA SER A 113 -0.46 -3.91 9.17
C SER A 113 -0.46 -3.67 10.68
N ILE A 114 -0.23 -2.42 11.12
CA ILE A 114 -0.29 -2.07 12.54
C ILE A 114 -1.75 -2.04 13.02
N GLN A 115 -2.65 -1.43 12.27
CA GLN A 115 -4.04 -1.26 12.65
C GLN A 115 -4.74 -2.62 12.89
N SER A 116 -4.60 -3.56 11.96
CA SER A 116 -5.22 -4.89 12.05
C SER A 116 -4.61 -5.78 13.13
N LEU A 117 -3.30 -5.63 13.38
CA LEU A 117 -2.55 -6.49 14.31
C LEU A 117 -2.31 -5.83 15.69
N TRP A 118 -2.75 -4.59 15.90
CA TRP A 118 -2.59 -3.87 17.17
C TRP A 118 -3.12 -4.65 18.37
N ARG A 119 -4.36 -5.06 18.32
CA ARG A 119 -4.97 -5.82 19.41
C ARG A 119 -4.57 -7.30 19.40
N PRO A 120 -4.60 -8.02 18.26
CA PRO A 120 -4.23 -9.43 18.22
C PRO A 120 -2.84 -9.73 18.77
N LEU A 121 -1.80 -8.99 18.36
CA LEU A 121 -0.43 -9.24 18.82
C LEU A 121 -0.25 -8.88 20.31
N ARG A 122 -0.87 -7.81 20.77
CA ARG A 122 -0.86 -7.46 22.19
C ARG A 122 -1.55 -8.52 23.04
N VAL A 123 -2.69 -9.02 22.60
CA VAL A 123 -3.41 -10.12 23.30
C VAL A 123 -2.54 -11.39 23.33
N ALA A 124 -1.89 -11.76 22.22
CA ALA A 124 -0.99 -12.91 22.18
C ALA A 124 0.16 -12.78 23.18
N GLY A 125 0.82 -11.63 23.23
CA GLY A 125 1.90 -11.36 24.19
C GLY A 125 1.41 -11.37 25.65
N ALA A 126 0.26 -10.76 25.94
CA ALA A 126 -0.33 -10.72 27.28
C ALA A 126 -0.79 -12.11 27.76
N ARG A 127 -1.39 -12.93 26.88
CA ARG A 127 -1.76 -14.33 27.20
C ARG A 127 -0.51 -15.16 27.51
N ALA A 128 0.53 -15.03 26.72
CA ALA A 128 1.80 -15.71 26.97
C ALA A 128 2.37 -15.33 28.33
N ARG A 129 2.41 -14.04 28.66
CA ARG A 129 2.82 -13.53 29.97
C ARG A 129 1.97 -14.11 31.10
N ALA A 130 0.65 -14.10 30.94
CA ALA A 130 -0.27 -14.64 31.95
C ALA A 130 -0.03 -16.14 32.20
N GLY A 131 0.18 -16.93 31.15
CA GLY A 131 0.54 -18.34 31.27
C GLY A 131 1.84 -18.58 32.02
N LEU A 132 2.88 -17.78 31.75
CA LEU A 132 4.17 -17.86 32.44
C LEU A 132 4.05 -17.46 33.93
N ILE A 133 3.29 -16.41 34.23
CA ILE A 133 2.97 -16.01 35.61
C ILE A 133 2.23 -17.13 36.33
N GLY A 134 1.20 -17.73 35.68
CA GLY A 134 0.44 -18.85 36.26
C GLY A 134 1.28 -20.07 36.56
N ALA A 135 2.22 -20.42 35.65
CA ALA A 135 3.14 -21.54 35.85
C ALA A 135 4.09 -21.27 37.04
N ALA A 136 4.64 -20.07 37.16
CA ALA A 136 5.49 -19.70 38.28
C ALA A 136 4.71 -19.67 39.61
N ALA A 137 3.50 -19.11 39.62
CA ALA A 137 2.63 -19.05 40.78
C ALA A 137 2.27 -20.46 41.30
N ALA A 138 1.93 -21.36 40.39
CA ALA A 138 1.67 -22.77 40.72
C ALA A 138 2.91 -23.44 41.32
N ARG A 139 4.11 -23.23 40.72
CA ARG A 139 5.38 -23.77 41.20
C ARG A 139 5.73 -23.28 42.61
N TRP A 140 5.43 -22.00 42.91
CA TRP A 140 5.71 -21.38 44.21
C TRP A 140 4.54 -21.49 45.21
N ARG A 141 3.39 -21.99 44.77
CA ARG A 141 2.14 -22.10 45.56
C ARG A 141 1.68 -20.74 46.12
N VAL A 142 1.72 -19.75 45.27
CA VAL A 142 1.26 -18.37 45.55
C VAL A 142 0.17 -17.97 44.56
N SER A 143 -0.52 -16.86 44.80
CA SER A 143 -1.46 -16.33 43.81
C SER A 143 -0.74 -15.69 42.63
N ALA A 144 -1.37 -15.68 41.46
CA ALA A 144 -0.79 -15.08 40.26
C ALA A 144 -0.57 -13.56 40.41
N GLU A 145 -1.46 -12.88 41.16
CA GLU A 145 -1.38 -11.44 41.45
C GLU A 145 -0.17 -11.07 42.32
N ALA A 146 0.38 -12.04 43.05
CA ALA A 146 1.59 -11.84 43.85
C ALA A 146 2.88 -11.92 42.98
N CYS A 147 2.73 -12.29 41.71
CA CYS A 147 3.85 -12.42 40.75
C CYS A 147 3.82 -11.29 39.73
N ARG A 148 4.99 -10.86 39.29
CA ARG A 148 5.16 -9.91 38.19
C ARG A 148 6.22 -10.40 37.21
N THR A 149 6.29 -9.80 36.07
CA THR A 149 7.34 -10.09 35.07
C THR A 149 8.37 -8.96 35.02
N GLU A 150 9.59 -9.30 34.64
CA GLU A 150 10.69 -8.37 34.49
C GLU A 150 11.69 -8.90 33.44
N LEU A 151 11.63 -8.39 32.19
CA LEU A 151 12.57 -8.66 31.11
C LEU A 151 12.82 -10.17 30.84
N GLY A 152 11.78 -10.97 30.76
CA GLY A 152 11.87 -12.41 30.47
C GLY A 152 12.04 -13.31 31.71
N VAL A 153 11.78 -12.76 32.89
CA VAL A 153 11.82 -13.46 34.17
C VAL A 153 10.50 -13.22 34.92
N VAL A 154 9.97 -14.24 35.55
CA VAL A 154 8.87 -14.08 36.53
C VAL A 154 9.50 -13.88 37.93
N VAL A 155 8.99 -12.87 38.63
CA VAL A 155 9.42 -12.50 39.99
C VAL A 155 8.24 -12.68 40.94
N GLY A 156 8.42 -13.52 41.95
CA GLY A 156 7.43 -13.80 43.00
C GLY A 156 7.67 -13.05 44.29
N PRO A 157 6.83 -13.31 45.32
CA PRO A 157 7.06 -12.83 46.68
C PRO A 157 8.43 -13.26 47.21
N ALA A 158 9.02 -12.51 48.16
CA ALA A 158 10.35 -12.77 48.69
C ALA A 158 11.46 -12.81 47.63
N ASN A 159 11.27 -12.12 46.48
CA ASN A 159 12.24 -12.00 45.42
C ASN A 159 12.62 -13.32 44.72
N GLN A 160 11.74 -14.31 44.75
CA GLN A 160 11.89 -15.53 43.95
C GLN A 160 11.95 -15.14 42.48
N ARG A 161 12.81 -15.80 41.68
CA ARG A 161 13.00 -15.51 40.26
C ARG A 161 13.08 -16.80 39.45
N VAL A 162 12.42 -16.85 38.32
CA VAL A 162 12.51 -17.97 37.37
C VAL A 162 12.43 -17.44 35.93
N ALA A 163 13.32 -17.92 35.07
CA ALA A 163 13.37 -17.49 33.67
C ALA A 163 12.17 -18.09 32.88
N TYR A 164 11.76 -17.41 31.82
CA TYR A 164 10.67 -17.87 30.95
C TYR A 164 10.93 -19.26 30.38
N GLY A 165 12.17 -19.53 29.94
CA GLY A 165 12.56 -20.84 29.38
C GLY A 165 12.26 -22.01 30.30
N ASP A 166 12.42 -21.83 31.63
CA ASP A 166 12.17 -22.86 32.65
C ASP A 166 10.67 -23.12 32.89
N LEU A 167 9.77 -22.29 32.34
CA LEU A 167 8.32 -22.30 32.56
C LEU A 167 7.52 -22.66 31.33
N VAL A 168 8.16 -22.74 30.15
CA VAL A 168 7.47 -22.83 28.84
C VAL A 168 6.50 -24.03 28.79
N ALA A 169 6.93 -25.20 29.26
CA ALA A 169 6.10 -26.42 29.17
C ALA A 169 4.85 -26.32 30.05
N GLU A 170 5.00 -25.87 31.30
CA GLU A 170 3.89 -25.69 32.22
C GLU A 170 2.95 -24.57 31.77
N ALA A 171 3.50 -23.47 31.29
CA ALA A 171 2.74 -22.32 30.78
C ALA A 171 1.93 -22.71 29.52
N ALA A 172 2.51 -23.45 28.58
CA ALA A 172 1.81 -23.94 27.41
C ALA A 172 0.65 -24.88 27.78
N ALA A 173 0.84 -25.77 28.76
CA ALA A 173 -0.20 -26.66 29.27
C ALA A 173 -1.36 -25.90 29.96
N LEU A 174 -1.06 -24.79 30.63
CA LEU A 174 -2.08 -23.92 31.24
C LEU A 174 -2.89 -23.17 30.19
N LEU A 175 -2.22 -22.58 29.19
CA LEU A 175 -2.86 -21.84 28.12
C LEU A 175 -3.77 -22.68 27.24
N ALA A 176 -3.41 -23.95 27.01
CA ALA A 176 -4.26 -24.90 26.27
C ALA A 176 -5.61 -25.17 26.94
N ARG A 177 -5.77 -24.82 28.21
CA ARG A 177 -6.96 -25.04 29.04
C ARG A 177 -7.72 -23.75 29.41
N SER A 178 -7.24 -22.58 28.99
CA SER A 178 -7.76 -21.30 29.41
C SER A 178 -8.01 -20.36 28.23
N ASP A 179 -9.26 -19.92 28.09
CA ASP A 179 -9.69 -18.84 27.19
C ASP A 179 -9.93 -17.52 27.93
N ALA A 180 -9.32 -17.36 29.12
CA ALA A 180 -9.53 -16.18 29.93
C ALA A 180 -9.10 -14.90 29.20
N ASP A 181 -9.91 -13.84 29.35
CA ASP A 181 -9.55 -12.51 28.93
C ASP A 181 -8.30 -12.04 29.69
N VAL A 182 -7.43 -11.35 28.96
CA VAL A 182 -6.19 -10.80 29.52
C VAL A 182 -6.23 -9.27 29.50
N GLU A 183 -5.69 -8.68 30.54
CA GLU A 183 -5.51 -7.24 30.62
C GLU A 183 -4.25 -6.81 29.86
N LEU A 184 -4.41 -5.82 28.97
CA LEU A 184 -3.32 -5.22 28.21
C LEU A 184 -2.69 -4.08 29.02
N LYS A 185 -1.39 -3.91 28.91
CA LYS A 185 -0.69 -2.77 29.53
C LYS A 185 -1.29 -1.46 29.01
N PRO A 186 -1.57 -0.47 29.88
CA PRO A 186 -1.90 0.88 29.42
C PRO A 186 -0.75 1.47 28.60
N VAL A 187 -1.06 2.14 27.48
CA VAL A 187 -0.03 2.69 26.57
C VAL A 187 0.96 3.59 27.30
N GLY A 188 0.51 4.39 28.27
CA GLY A 188 1.38 5.25 29.05
C GLY A 188 2.40 4.52 29.93
N GLN A 189 2.23 3.21 30.17
CA GLN A 189 3.13 2.35 30.94
C GLN A 189 4.05 1.52 30.04
N CYS A 190 3.90 1.61 28.70
CA CYS A 190 4.69 0.85 27.76
C CYS A 190 6.12 1.37 27.65
N ARG A 191 7.07 0.45 27.50
CA ARG A 191 8.50 0.74 27.37
C ARG A 191 8.94 0.76 25.90
N LEU A 192 8.27 0.00 25.03
CA LEU A 192 8.56 -0.11 23.59
C LEU A 192 7.54 0.67 22.76
N ILE A 193 6.24 0.48 23.02
CA ILE A 193 5.16 1.15 22.31
C ILE A 193 5.19 2.65 22.63
N GLY A 194 5.15 3.48 21.59
CA GLY A 194 5.22 4.94 21.72
C GLY A 194 6.64 5.48 21.90
N ARG A 195 7.66 4.63 21.80
CA ARG A 195 9.07 5.00 21.87
C ARG A 195 9.78 4.73 20.56
N SER A 196 10.73 5.60 20.20
CA SER A 196 11.53 5.45 18.98
C SER A 196 12.46 4.25 19.08
N GLN A 197 12.16 3.22 18.30
CA GLN A 197 13.00 2.03 18.16
C GLN A 197 13.76 2.08 16.83
N ARG A 198 15.08 1.87 16.88
CA ARG A 198 15.84 1.68 15.65
C ARG A 198 15.40 0.39 14.97
N ARG A 199 15.42 0.39 13.64
CA ARG A 199 15.07 -0.78 12.84
C ARG A 199 16.00 -1.94 13.16
N ILE A 200 15.43 -3.12 13.46
CA ILE A 200 16.22 -4.34 13.71
C ILE A 200 16.90 -4.86 12.45
N ASP A 201 16.30 -4.60 11.28
CA ASP A 201 16.80 -4.96 9.95
C ASP A 201 17.73 -3.89 9.34
N GLY A 202 17.99 -2.80 10.07
CA GLY A 202 18.86 -1.71 9.62
C GLY A 202 20.30 -2.14 9.34
N PRO A 203 20.97 -2.85 10.27
CA PRO A 203 22.35 -3.30 10.05
C PRO A 203 22.53 -4.12 8.79
N SER A 204 21.68 -5.13 8.56
CA SER A 204 21.77 -6.00 7.37
C SER A 204 21.57 -5.24 6.04
N LYS A 205 20.81 -4.14 6.06
CA LYS A 205 20.60 -3.29 4.87
C LYS A 205 21.77 -2.37 4.56
N THR A 206 22.69 -2.18 5.50
CA THR A 206 23.86 -1.30 5.34
C THR A 206 25.18 -2.03 5.18
N ASP A 207 25.25 -3.30 5.62
CA ASP A 207 26.45 -4.14 5.48
C ASP A 207 26.39 -5.12 4.30
N GLY A 208 25.27 -5.13 3.55
CA GLY A 208 25.07 -5.97 2.37
C GLY A 208 24.61 -7.40 2.68
N SER A 209 24.29 -7.73 3.93
CA SER A 209 23.81 -9.07 4.32
C SER A 209 22.27 -9.25 4.14
N ALA A 210 21.54 -8.17 3.87
CA ALA A 210 20.10 -8.26 3.57
C ALA A 210 19.87 -9.02 2.26
N VAL A 211 18.92 -9.97 2.28
CA VAL A 211 18.60 -10.82 1.13
C VAL A 211 17.25 -10.42 0.56
N TYR A 212 17.27 -9.86 -0.65
CA TYR A 212 16.09 -9.55 -1.46
C TYR A 212 15.79 -10.69 -2.44
N GLY A 213 14.67 -10.62 -3.14
CA GLY A 213 14.32 -11.63 -4.13
C GLY A 213 15.37 -11.79 -5.24
N ILE A 214 15.94 -10.67 -5.69
CA ILE A 214 16.97 -10.64 -6.72
C ILE A 214 18.30 -11.30 -6.27
N ASP A 215 18.55 -11.38 -4.97
CA ASP A 215 19.80 -11.90 -4.42
C ASP A 215 19.80 -13.42 -4.24
N ILE A 216 18.65 -14.06 -4.43
CA ILE A 216 18.53 -15.53 -4.26
C ILE A 216 19.51 -16.26 -5.16
N ARG A 217 20.25 -17.22 -4.58
CA ARG A 217 21.21 -18.10 -5.24
C ARG A 217 20.99 -19.53 -4.78
N LEU A 218 20.67 -20.42 -5.72
CA LEU A 218 20.46 -21.84 -5.44
C LEU A 218 21.43 -22.69 -6.28
N PRO A 219 21.87 -23.86 -5.81
CA PRO A 219 22.72 -24.75 -6.57
C PRO A 219 22.07 -25.12 -7.90
N GLY A 220 22.81 -24.96 -8.99
CA GLY A 220 22.34 -25.28 -10.32
C GLY A 220 21.25 -24.39 -10.91
N MET A 221 21.00 -23.24 -10.28
CA MET A 221 19.96 -22.29 -10.72
C MET A 221 20.31 -21.67 -12.08
N LEU A 222 19.28 -21.51 -12.92
CA LEU A 222 19.35 -20.75 -14.17
C LEU A 222 18.73 -19.35 -13.98
N ARG A 223 19.11 -18.44 -14.88
CA ARG A 223 18.53 -17.11 -15.03
C ARG A 223 17.62 -17.07 -16.24
N ALA A 224 16.51 -16.39 -16.13
CA ALA A 224 15.56 -16.23 -17.21
C ALA A 224 15.18 -14.77 -17.41
N VAL A 225 15.00 -14.38 -18.67
CA VAL A 225 14.37 -13.13 -19.08
C VAL A 225 13.31 -13.45 -20.14
N LEU A 226 12.31 -12.56 -20.26
CA LEU A 226 11.25 -12.70 -21.26
C LEU A 226 11.32 -11.60 -22.31
N ALA A 227 11.08 -11.96 -23.57
CA ALA A 227 10.67 -11.02 -24.61
C ALA A 227 9.14 -11.04 -24.67
N ARG A 228 8.50 -9.88 -24.47
CA ARG A 228 7.05 -9.69 -24.47
C ARG A 228 6.62 -8.84 -25.65
N CYS A 229 5.39 -9.03 -26.14
CA CYS A 229 4.84 -8.14 -27.16
C CYS A 229 4.77 -6.70 -26.63
N PRO A 230 5.37 -5.73 -27.36
CA PRO A 230 5.41 -4.34 -26.88
C PRO A 230 4.05 -3.64 -26.92
N THR A 231 3.09 -4.15 -27.72
CA THR A 231 1.75 -3.56 -27.81
C THR A 231 0.76 -4.21 -26.86
N LEU A 232 -0.14 -3.41 -26.32
CA LEU A 232 -1.27 -3.86 -25.51
C LEU A 232 -2.18 -4.78 -26.35
N GLY A 233 -2.53 -5.94 -25.79
CA GLY A 233 -3.36 -6.93 -26.49
C GLY A 233 -2.64 -7.73 -27.59
N GLY A 234 -1.38 -7.40 -27.90
CA GLY A 234 -0.58 -8.13 -28.88
C GLY A 234 -0.18 -9.53 -28.42
N ARG A 235 0.14 -10.43 -29.35
CA ARG A 235 0.43 -11.84 -29.10
C ARG A 235 1.65 -12.31 -29.86
N LEU A 236 2.29 -13.37 -29.37
CA LEU A 236 3.33 -14.07 -30.09
C LEU A 236 2.71 -14.82 -31.29
N ARG A 237 3.18 -14.54 -32.51
CA ARG A 237 2.82 -15.26 -33.72
C ARG A 237 3.79 -16.38 -34.01
N SER A 238 5.09 -16.06 -34.04
CA SER A 238 6.17 -17.03 -34.23
C SER A 238 7.50 -16.42 -33.78
N PHE A 239 8.51 -17.26 -33.58
CA PHE A 239 9.87 -16.79 -33.31
C PHE A 239 10.91 -17.79 -33.87
N ASP A 240 12.09 -17.27 -34.22
CA ASP A 240 13.30 -18.07 -34.37
C ASP A 240 14.27 -17.77 -33.22
N GLY A 241 14.60 -18.78 -32.46
CA GLY A 241 15.55 -18.74 -31.37
C GLY A 241 16.91 -19.31 -31.67
N SER A 242 17.22 -19.65 -32.91
CA SER A 242 18.49 -20.31 -33.30
C SER A 242 19.72 -19.47 -32.99
N ALA A 243 19.71 -18.19 -33.34
CA ALA A 243 20.76 -17.23 -32.98
C ALA A 243 20.89 -17.03 -31.47
N ALA A 244 19.76 -16.96 -30.74
CA ALA A 244 19.77 -16.84 -29.29
C ALA A 244 20.40 -18.08 -28.62
N ARG A 245 20.09 -19.28 -29.10
CA ARG A 245 20.67 -20.53 -28.56
C ARG A 245 22.19 -20.63 -28.83
N SER A 246 22.70 -19.93 -29.85
CA SER A 246 24.12 -19.89 -30.14
C SER A 246 24.92 -18.98 -29.21
N VAL A 247 24.27 -18.17 -28.42
CA VAL A 247 24.94 -17.29 -27.44
C VAL A 247 25.54 -18.15 -26.32
N PRO A 248 26.84 -18.04 -26.00
CA PRO A 248 27.46 -18.79 -24.94
C PRO A 248 26.75 -18.56 -23.59
N GLY A 249 26.44 -19.65 -22.89
CA GLY A 249 25.70 -19.62 -21.61
C GLY A 249 24.19 -19.73 -21.75
N VAL A 250 23.60 -19.55 -22.94
CA VAL A 250 22.16 -19.81 -23.15
C VAL A 250 21.90 -21.31 -23.14
N ARG A 251 20.90 -21.76 -22.40
CA ARG A 251 20.55 -23.17 -22.19
C ARG A 251 19.26 -23.57 -22.87
N ALA A 252 18.28 -22.67 -22.94
CA ALA A 252 17.00 -22.95 -23.62
C ALA A 252 16.33 -21.65 -24.07
N VAL A 253 15.53 -21.79 -25.16
CA VAL A 253 14.65 -20.72 -25.67
C VAL A 253 13.31 -21.37 -26.04
N PHE A 254 12.21 -20.89 -25.47
CA PHE A 254 10.87 -21.41 -25.72
C PHE A 254 9.81 -20.35 -25.46
N ALA A 255 8.62 -20.56 -26.03
CA ALA A 255 7.47 -19.70 -25.77
C ALA A 255 6.80 -20.05 -24.43
N ILE A 256 6.29 -19.04 -23.75
CA ILE A 256 5.32 -19.19 -22.66
C ILE A 256 3.99 -18.58 -23.09
N THR A 257 2.89 -19.18 -22.59
CA THR A 257 1.53 -18.75 -22.92
C THR A 257 1.04 -17.68 -21.95
N PRO A 258 0.17 -16.75 -22.41
CA PRO A 258 -0.56 -15.89 -21.48
C PRO A 258 -1.44 -16.76 -20.58
N GLU A 259 -1.38 -16.52 -19.29
CA GLU A 259 -2.26 -17.16 -18.32
C GLU A 259 -3.34 -16.21 -17.85
N GLY A 260 -4.51 -16.75 -17.67
CA GLY A 260 -5.82 -16.24 -17.37
C GLY A 260 -6.00 -14.88 -16.70
N ARG A 261 -7.25 -14.51 -16.49
CA ARG A 261 -7.64 -13.19 -15.95
C ARG A 261 -6.93 -12.81 -14.65
N ASP A 262 -6.66 -13.76 -13.78
CA ASP A 262 -6.13 -13.49 -12.44
C ASP A 262 -4.64 -13.15 -12.42
N ALA A 263 -3.87 -13.62 -13.40
CA ALA A 263 -2.42 -13.39 -13.46
C ALA A 263 -2.03 -12.30 -14.47
N PHE A 264 -2.88 -12.03 -15.46
CA PHE A 264 -2.66 -11.03 -16.51
C PHE A 264 -1.27 -11.08 -17.15
N THR A 265 -0.71 -12.28 -17.34
CA THR A 265 0.55 -12.45 -18.03
C THR A 265 0.37 -12.24 -19.52
N ARG A 266 1.34 -11.63 -20.17
CA ARG A 266 1.29 -11.41 -21.63
C ARG A 266 1.81 -12.58 -22.44
N GLY A 267 2.48 -13.54 -21.77
CA GLY A 267 3.25 -14.57 -22.46
C GLY A 267 4.45 -13.98 -23.20
N GLY A 268 5.04 -14.75 -24.08
CA GLY A 268 6.19 -14.30 -24.87
C GLY A 268 7.24 -15.39 -25.07
N VAL A 269 8.50 -15.00 -25.27
CA VAL A 269 9.62 -15.93 -25.48
C VAL A 269 10.58 -15.83 -24.30
N ALA A 270 10.75 -16.95 -23.59
CA ALA A 270 11.70 -17.09 -22.49
C ALA A 270 13.09 -17.47 -23.01
N VAL A 271 14.12 -16.83 -22.47
CA VAL A 271 15.52 -17.20 -22.66
C VAL A 271 16.11 -17.58 -21.32
N LEU A 272 16.55 -18.84 -21.19
CA LEU A 272 17.21 -19.36 -20.01
C LEU A 272 18.71 -19.45 -20.24
N ALA A 273 19.49 -19.03 -19.25
CA ALA A 273 20.95 -19.04 -19.33
C ALA A 273 21.60 -19.30 -17.95
N ASP A 274 22.90 -19.52 -17.94
CA ASP A 274 23.69 -19.71 -16.73
C ASP A 274 23.76 -18.43 -15.87
N ASP A 275 23.71 -17.27 -16.54
CA ASP A 275 23.72 -15.96 -15.90
C ASP A 275 22.79 -14.96 -16.60
N SER A 276 22.52 -13.83 -15.94
CA SER A 276 21.61 -12.81 -16.44
C SER A 276 22.13 -12.13 -17.71
N TRP A 277 23.47 -11.99 -17.86
CA TRP A 277 24.06 -11.35 -19.02
C TRP A 277 23.89 -12.20 -20.28
N ALA A 278 24.16 -13.50 -20.18
CA ALA A 278 23.92 -14.46 -21.27
C ALA A 278 22.43 -14.49 -21.65
N ALA A 279 21.51 -14.49 -20.68
CA ALA A 279 20.07 -14.43 -20.94
C ALA A 279 19.67 -13.16 -21.70
N LEU A 280 20.16 -11.99 -21.29
CA LEU A 280 19.91 -10.71 -21.95
C LEU A 280 20.50 -10.64 -23.36
N ARG A 281 21.71 -11.15 -23.55
CA ARG A 281 22.31 -11.24 -24.86
C ARG A 281 21.52 -12.17 -25.80
N GLY A 282 21.09 -13.32 -25.28
CA GLY A 282 20.21 -14.24 -25.99
C GLY A 282 18.91 -13.59 -26.41
N ARG A 283 18.23 -12.86 -25.49
CA ARG A 283 16.99 -12.13 -25.77
C ARG A 283 17.14 -11.15 -26.93
N ARG A 284 18.29 -10.46 -27.05
CA ARG A 284 18.58 -9.51 -28.14
C ARG A 284 18.78 -10.18 -29.49
N GLN A 285 19.07 -11.49 -29.52
CA GLN A 285 19.30 -12.28 -30.77
C GLN A 285 18.03 -13.03 -31.21
N LEU A 286 16.90 -12.83 -30.52
CA LEU A 286 15.62 -13.42 -30.90
C LEU A 286 15.07 -12.71 -32.14
N ASP A 287 14.70 -13.48 -33.15
CA ASP A 287 13.85 -13.01 -34.25
C ASP A 287 12.42 -13.38 -33.95
N ILE A 288 11.59 -12.35 -33.64
CA ILE A 288 10.23 -12.55 -33.15
C ILE A 288 9.24 -11.81 -34.04
N HIS A 289 8.26 -12.56 -34.52
CA HIS A 289 7.10 -12.01 -35.20
C HIS A 289 5.92 -11.91 -34.23
N TRP A 290 5.54 -10.68 -33.92
CA TRP A 290 4.37 -10.38 -33.10
C TRP A 290 3.13 -10.17 -33.98
N ASP A 291 2.00 -10.63 -33.50
CA ASP A 291 0.69 -10.15 -33.94
C ASP A 291 0.38 -8.92 -33.09
N GLU A 292 0.85 -7.77 -33.57
CA GLU A 292 0.69 -6.50 -32.90
C GLU A 292 -0.72 -5.96 -33.12
N HIS A 293 -1.54 -6.02 -32.10
CA HIS A 293 -2.82 -5.31 -32.11
C HIS A 293 -2.52 -3.81 -31.94
N ARG A 294 -2.31 -3.13 -33.07
CA ARG A 294 -2.09 -1.68 -33.09
C ARG A 294 -3.43 -0.96 -33.08
N ASP A 295 -3.91 -0.67 -31.90
CA ASP A 295 -5.08 0.16 -31.74
C ASP A 295 -4.64 1.63 -31.66
N SER A 296 -4.88 2.38 -32.74
CA SER A 296 -4.58 3.82 -32.78
C SER A 296 -5.42 4.62 -31.79
N GLU A 297 -6.55 4.08 -31.36
CA GLU A 297 -7.39 4.67 -30.32
C GLU A 297 -6.84 4.44 -28.92
N CYS A 298 -5.97 3.44 -28.74
CA CYS A 298 -5.25 3.23 -27.47
C CYS A 298 -4.02 4.15 -27.39
N SER A 299 -4.27 5.43 -27.18
CA SER A 299 -3.24 6.46 -26.98
C SER A 299 -3.66 7.38 -25.83
N THR A 300 -2.66 7.96 -25.13
CA THR A 300 -2.95 8.88 -24.01
C THR A 300 -3.89 10.02 -24.41
N PRO A 301 -3.72 10.72 -25.57
CA PRO A 301 -4.66 11.75 -25.99
C PRO A 301 -6.10 11.24 -26.21
N ALA A 302 -6.26 10.05 -26.81
CA ALA A 302 -7.58 9.46 -27.04
C ALA A 302 -8.27 9.04 -25.73
N ILE A 303 -7.49 8.45 -24.80
CA ILE A 303 -7.95 8.09 -23.45
C ILE A 303 -8.41 9.34 -22.69
N LEU A 304 -7.59 10.40 -22.62
CA LEU A 304 -7.95 11.66 -21.99
C LEU A 304 -9.19 12.28 -22.61
N ALA A 305 -9.29 12.31 -23.95
CA ALA A 305 -10.49 12.80 -24.63
C ALA A 305 -11.74 12.00 -24.26
N ALA A 306 -11.62 10.67 -24.05
CA ALA A 306 -12.73 9.85 -23.59
C ALA A 306 -13.13 10.17 -22.15
N LEU A 307 -12.16 10.33 -21.25
CA LEU A 307 -12.40 10.73 -19.87
C LEU A 307 -13.08 12.10 -19.79
N HIS A 308 -12.65 13.09 -20.58
CA HIS A 308 -13.30 14.40 -20.69
C HIS A 308 -14.75 14.31 -21.20
N ARG A 309 -15.01 13.48 -22.21
CA ARG A 309 -16.38 13.24 -22.69
C ARG A 309 -17.27 12.65 -21.60
N ASN A 310 -16.71 11.74 -20.78
CA ASN A 310 -17.46 11.13 -19.69
C ASN A 310 -17.86 12.15 -18.61
N VAL A 311 -16.92 12.97 -18.12
CA VAL A 311 -17.23 13.96 -17.08
C VAL A 311 -18.10 15.13 -17.58
N SER A 312 -18.25 15.29 -18.91
CA SER A 312 -19.15 16.29 -19.50
C SER A 312 -20.63 15.91 -19.38
N ARG A 313 -20.93 14.66 -19.06
CA ARG A 313 -22.28 14.08 -18.93
C ARG A 313 -22.50 13.58 -17.50
N PRO A 314 -23.75 13.45 -17.03
CA PRO A 314 -24.03 12.79 -15.77
C PRO A 314 -23.53 11.34 -15.77
N GLY A 315 -22.89 10.95 -14.67
CA GLY A 315 -22.45 9.60 -14.39
C GLY A 315 -23.38 8.87 -13.41
N SER A 316 -22.95 7.69 -12.94
CA SER A 316 -23.63 6.98 -11.85
C SER A 316 -23.42 7.74 -10.54
N VAL A 317 -24.50 7.99 -9.81
CA VAL A 317 -24.44 8.65 -8.50
C VAL A 317 -23.83 7.69 -7.47
N VAL A 318 -22.76 8.12 -6.82
CA VAL A 318 -22.06 7.37 -5.77
C VAL A 318 -22.46 7.85 -4.40
N VAL A 319 -22.44 9.17 -4.20
CA VAL A 319 -22.83 9.82 -2.96
C VAL A 319 -23.71 11.00 -3.29
N GLU A 320 -24.79 11.18 -2.54
CA GLU A 320 -25.67 12.33 -2.66
C GLU A 320 -26.30 12.69 -1.33
N HIS A 321 -26.25 13.98 -0.98
CA HIS A 321 -27.09 14.56 0.05
C HIS A 321 -27.46 15.99 -0.34
N GLY A 322 -28.66 16.44 0.05
CA GLY A 322 -29.23 17.67 -0.49
C GLY A 322 -29.58 17.56 -1.97
N ASP A 323 -29.60 18.69 -2.67
CA ASP A 323 -29.90 18.79 -4.11
C ASP A 323 -28.87 19.71 -4.78
N ALA A 324 -27.66 19.18 -5.02
CA ALA A 324 -26.58 19.95 -5.62
C ALA A 324 -26.90 20.43 -7.06
N PRO A 325 -27.49 19.62 -7.96
CA PRO A 325 -27.86 20.07 -9.30
C PRO A 325 -28.83 21.25 -9.30
N ARG A 326 -29.84 21.20 -8.45
CA ARG A 326 -30.84 22.26 -8.34
C ARG A 326 -30.24 23.55 -7.74
N THR A 327 -29.40 23.43 -6.72
CA THR A 327 -28.73 24.54 -6.09
C THR A 327 -27.78 25.22 -7.06
N LEU A 328 -26.99 24.45 -7.81
CA LEU A 328 -26.12 24.94 -8.88
C LEU A 328 -26.91 25.68 -9.98
N ALA A 329 -28.06 25.13 -10.41
CA ALA A 329 -28.86 25.77 -11.45
C ALA A 329 -29.46 27.14 -11.06
N ARG A 330 -29.60 27.39 -9.74
CA ARG A 330 -30.16 28.63 -9.19
C ARG A 330 -29.12 29.64 -8.72
N SER A 331 -27.88 29.20 -8.51
CA SER A 331 -26.82 30.07 -8.02
C SER A 331 -26.30 31.00 -9.11
N ARG A 332 -25.93 32.24 -8.70
CA ARG A 332 -25.26 33.23 -9.54
C ARG A 332 -23.73 33.16 -9.39
N HIS A 333 -23.25 32.58 -8.30
CA HIS A 333 -21.83 32.48 -7.99
C HIS A 333 -21.39 31.02 -8.11
N ILE A 334 -20.96 30.63 -9.29
CA ILE A 334 -20.49 29.26 -9.58
C ILE A 334 -19.01 29.32 -9.91
N VAL A 335 -18.24 28.46 -9.26
CA VAL A 335 -16.86 28.12 -9.60
C VAL A 335 -16.85 26.75 -10.26
N GLU A 336 -16.12 26.61 -11.36
CA GLU A 336 -15.97 25.36 -12.09
C GLU A 336 -14.51 25.14 -12.49
N ALA A 337 -14.03 23.90 -12.33
CA ALA A 337 -12.69 23.50 -12.75
C ALA A 337 -12.67 22.04 -13.23
N THR A 338 -11.75 21.75 -14.13
CA THR A 338 -11.49 20.39 -14.61
C THR A 338 -10.04 20.06 -14.33
N PHE A 339 -9.79 18.87 -13.72
CA PHE A 339 -8.46 18.39 -13.34
C PHE A 339 -8.12 17.11 -14.09
N GLU A 340 -6.85 16.98 -14.51
CA GLU A 340 -6.32 15.84 -15.25
C GLU A 340 -5.16 15.20 -14.52
N LEU A 341 -5.15 13.86 -14.43
CA LEU A 341 -4.11 13.08 -13.80
C LEU A 341 -3.61 11.98 -14.75
N PRO A 342 -2.28 11.79 -14.88
CA PRO A 342 -1.68 10.81 -15.79
C PRO A 342 -1.69 9.39 -15.20
N PHE A 343 -1.39 8.40 -16.05
CA PHE A 343 -0.89 7.11 -15.60
C PHE A 343 0.48 7.27 -14.93
N LEU A 344 0.72 6.49 -13.87
CA LEU A 344 2.04 6.42 -13.20
C LEU A 344 2.51 4.97 -13.09
N ALA A 345 3.81 4.75 -13.25
CA ALA A 345 4.45 3.48 -12.95
C ALA A 345 4.81 3.38 -11.46
N HIS A 346 4.93 2.15 -10.95
CA HIS A 346 5.40 1.92 -9.58
C HIS A 346 6.91 2.15 -9.44
N ALA A 347 7.67 1.79 -10.48
CA ALA A 347 9.12 2.04 -10.59
C ALA A 347 9.90 1.63 -9.33
N THR A 348 9.60 0.45 -8.77
CA THR A 348 10.28 -0.08 -7.58
C THR A 348 11.78 -0.22 -7.82
N MET A 349 12.62 0.08 -6.83
CA MET A 349 14.09 0.01 -7.01
C MET A 349 14.56 -1.40 -7.35
N GLU A 350 14.00 -2.42 -6.73
CA GLU A 350 14.15 -3.81 -7.15
C GLU A 350 13.14 -4.11 -8.26
N PRO A 351 13.56 -4.38 -9.53
CA PRO A 351 12.64 -4.79 -10.59
C PRO A 351 11.93 -6.10 -10.26
N MET A 352 10.79 -6.37 -10.89
CA MET A 352 10.05 -7.61 -10.66
C MET A 352 10.93 -8.82 -10.91
N ASN A 353 10.94 -9.73 -9.95
CA ASN A 353 11.67 -10.99 -10.03
C ASN A 353 10.99 -12.07 -9.17
N ALA A 354 11.23 -13.31 -9.50
CA ALA A 354 10.82 -14.46 -8.71
C ALA A 354 11.76 -15.64 -8.96
N THR A 355 12.11 -16.36 -7.91
CA THR A 355 12.88 -17.62 -8.02
C THR A 355 11.96 -18.78 -7.71
N VAL A 356 11.84 -19.74 -8.63
CA VAL A 356 10.94 -20.90 -8.47
C VAL A 356 11.69 -22.17 -8.80
N HIS A 357 11.46 -23.22 -8.02
CA HIS A 357 11.95 -24.57 -8.25
C HIS A 357 10.80 -25.56 -8.26
N VAL A 358 10.44 -26.06 -9.42
CA VAL A 358 9.41 -27.09 -9.61
C VAL A 358 10.06 -28.47 -9.60
N ARG A 359 9.72 -29.29 -8.61
CA ARG A 359 10.10 -30.71 -8.52
C ARG A 359 8.90 -31.61 -8.81
N PRO A 360 9.09 -32.93 -9.00
CA PRO A 360 7.96 -33.84 -9.26
C PRO A 360 6.81 -33.72 -8.25
N ASP A 361 7.10 -33.62 -6.95
CA ASP A 361 6.08 -33.66 -5.89
C ASP A 361 5.91 -32.32 -5.15
N THR A 362 6.87 -31.40 -5.24
CA THR A 362 6.90 -30.17 -4.46
C THR A 362 7.31 -28.97 -5.32
N VAL A 363 6.91 -27.79 -4.88
CA VAL A 363 7.37 -26.52 -5.44
C VAL A 363 7.90 -25.64 -4.32
N GLU A 364 9.06 -25.05 -4.54
CA GLU A 364 9.59 -23.98 -3.67
C GLU A 364 9.70 -22.69 -4.46
N ALA A 365 9.28 -21.58 -3.86
CA ALA A 365 9.37 -20.26 -4.47
C ALA A 365 9.90 -19.23 -3.48
N TRP A 366 10.89 -18.44 -3.88
CA TRP A 366 11.46 -17.30 -3.14
C TRP A 366 10.95 -16.04 -3.79
N LEU A 367 10.11 -15.29 -3.08
CA LEU A 367 9.30 -14.23 -3.67
C LEU A 367 9.37 -12.93 -2.87
N PRO A 368 9.74 -11.81 -3.51
CA PRO A 368 9.56 -10.47 -2.96
C PRO A 368 8.11 -9.99 -3.23
N THR A 369 7.13 -10.54 -2.52
CA THR A 369 5.69 -10.30 -2.76
C THR A 369 5.01 -9.65 -1.57
N GLN A 370 3.96 -8.84 -1.83
CA GLN A 370 3.06 -8.28 -0.84
C GLN A 370 1.93 -9.26 -0.46
N ASN A 371 1.73 -10.34 -1.26
CA ASN A 371 0.63 -11.28 -1.12
C ASN A 371 1.11 -12.72 -1.34
N ALA A 372 1.75 -13.28 -0.34
CA ALA A 372 2.31 -14.62 -0.41
C ALA A 372 1.25 -15.72 -0.54
N THR A 373 0.04 -15.49 0.00
CA THR A 373 -1.09 -16.42 -0.08
C THR A 373 -1.61 -16.53 -1.51
N ASP A 374 -1.83 -15.41 -2.18
CA ASP A 374 -2.31 -15.41 -3.56
C ASP A 374 -1.22 -15.91 -4.53
N ALA A 375 0.05 -15.59 -4.27
CA ALA A 375 1.17 -16.15 -5.02
C ALA A 375 1.19 -17.69 -4.93
N ARG A 376 1.00 -18.28 -3.74
CA ARG A 376 0.89 -19.72 -3.56
C ARG A 376 -0.30 -20.30 -4.33
N THR A 377 -1.46 -19.65 -4.25
CA THR A 377 -2.68 -20.05 -4.94
C THR A 377 -2.53 -19.97 -6.46
N ALA A 378 -1.88 -18.92 -6.98
CA ALA A 378 -1.62 -18.76 -8.41
C ALA A 378 -0.69 -19.87 -8.95
N ILE A 379 0.38 -20.20 -8.23
CA ILE A 379 1.27 -21.30 -8.59
C ILE A 379 0.51 -22.64 -8.54
N ALA A 380 -0.32 -22.88 -7.50
CA ALA A 380 -1.11 -24.08 -7.36
C ALA A 380 -2.07 -24.30 -8.54
N ARG A 381 -2.76 -23.23 -8.93
CA ARG A 381 -3.69 -23.22 -10.07
C ARG A 381 -2.95 -23.48 -11.39
N LEU A 382 -1.85 -22.75 -11.64
CA LEU A 382 -1.04 -22.90 -12.84
C LEU A 382 -0.54 -24.33 -13.04
N LEU A 383 0.04 -24.92 -11.99
CA LEU A 383 0.68 -26.24 -12.04
C LEU A 383 -0.30 -27.39 -11.75
N GLN A 384 -1.58 -27.08 -11.50
CA GLN A 384 -2.63 -28.05 -11.11
C GLN A 384 -2.21 -28.91 -9.92
N ARG A 385 -1.68 -28.27 -8.86
CA ARG A 385 -1.17 -28.92 -7.65
C ARG A 385 -1.91 -28.46 -6.41
N ALA A 386 -1.87 -29.31 -5.38
CA ALA A 386 -2.39 -28.93 -4.06
C ALA A 386 -1.56 -27.78 -3.47
N PRO A 387 -2.18 -26.76 -2.87
CA PRO A 387 -1.45 -25.64 -2.25
C PRO A 387 -0.42 -26.09 -1.21
N ASP A 388 -0.70 -27.18 -0.47
CA ASP A 388 0.21 -27.70 0.56
C ASP A 388 1.51 -28.32 0.01
N SER A 389 1.57 -28.61 -1.30
CA SER A 389 2.80 -29.02 -1.98
C SER A 389 3.71 -27.85 -2.36
N ILE A 390 3.27 -26.60 -2.08
CA ILE A 390 3.97 -25.37 -2.49
C ILE A 390 4.43 -24.61 -1.25
N THR A 391 5.74 -24.44 -1.12
CA THR A 391 6.38 -23.65 -0.07
C THR A 391 6.80 -22.30 -0.63
N ILE A 392 6.33 -21.22 -0.01
CA ILE A 392 6.76 -19.85 -0.32
C ILE A 392 7.73 -19.39 0.75
N HIS A 393 8.92 -19.01 0.33
CA HIS A 393 9.92 -18.30 1.10
C HIS A 393 9.81 -16.81 0.79
N GLN A 394 9.17 -16.04 1.67
CA GLN A 394 9.02 -14.61 1.49
C GLN A 394 10.33 -13.91 1.80
N THR A 395 10.88 -13.17 0.82
CA THR A 395 12.13 -12.41 0.97
C THR A 395 11.85 -10.98 1.44
N LEU A 396 12.90 -10.23 1.75
CA LEU A 396 12.80 -8.77 1.80
C LEU A 396 12.37 -8.24 0.42
N VAL A 397 11.64 -7.14 0.42
CA VAL A 397 11.07 -6.55 -0.78
C VAL A 397 11.70 -5.19 -1.03
N GLY A 398 12.35 -5.02 -2.19
CA GLY A 398 13.05 -3.79 -2.58
C GLY A 398 12.13 -2.70 -3.13
N GLY A 399 11.03 -2.45 -2.41
CA GLY A 399 9.93 -1.58 -2.79
C GLY A 399 8.75 -2.35 -3.36
N GLY A 400 7.54 -1.97 -2.96
CA GLY A 400 6.30 -2.60 -3.44
C GLY A 400 5.34 -1.60 -4.02
N PHE A 401 4.91 -0.64 -3.21
CA PHE A 401 3.99 0.46 -3.54
C PHE A 401 2.64 0.02 -4.12
N GLY A 402 2.28 -1.29 -3.96
CA GLY A 402 1.12 -1.93 -4.56
C GLY A 402 1.45 -2.87 -5.74
N ARG A 403 2.59 -2.69 -6.42
CA ARG A 403 2.96 -3.49 -7.59
C ARG A 403 3.05 -4.99 -7.30
N ARG A 404 3.56 -5.34 -6.14
CA ARG A 404 3.84 -6.74 -5.76
C ARG A 404 2.68 -7.45 -5.07
N ASP A 405 1.50 -6.84 -5.05
CA ASP A 405 0.24 -7.52 -4.79
C ASP A 405 -0.17 -8.42 -5.98
N ALA A 406 0.18 -8.01 -7.20
CA ALA A 406 -0.05 -8.78 -8.41
C ALA A 406 0.86 -10.01 -8.51
N THR A 407 0.35 -11.08 -9.10
CA THR A 407 1.03 -12.38 -9.20
C THR A 407 1.61 -12.69 -10.59
N ASP A 408 1.53 -11.76 -11.53
CA ASP A 408 1.97 -11.94 -12.92
C ASP A 408 3.42 -12.41 -13.05
N PHE A 409 4.37 -11.72 -12.42
CA PHE A 409 5.79 -12.09 -12.42
C PHE A 409 6.06 -13.45 -11.76
N VAL A 410 5.24 -13.84 -10.79
CA VAL A 410 5.32 -15.13 -10.10
C VAL A 410 4.87 -16.26 -11.02
N VAL A 411 3.75 -16.06 -11.72
CA VAL A 411 3.18 -17.05 -12.66
C VAL A 411 4.12 -17.26 -13.84
N GLU A 412 4.68 -16.20 -14.42
CA GLU A 412 5.68 -16.29 -15.48
C GLU A 412 6.91 -17.10 -15.02
N ALA A 413 7.42 -16.83 -13.81
CA ALA A 413 8.56 -17.57 -13.27
C ALA A 413 8.23 -19.07 -13.05
N ALA A 414 7.02 -19.37 -12.59
CA ALA A 414 6.58 -20.76 -12.37
C ALA A 414 6.44 -21.51 -13.70
N GLN A 415 5.91 -20.89 -14.76
CA GLN A 415 5.85 -21.47 -16.11
C GLN A 415 7.24 -21.82 -16.62
N VAL A 416 8.18 -20.88 -16.51
CA VAL A 416 9.56 -21.07 -16.98
C VAL A 416 10.25 -22.17 -16.16
N ALA A 417 10.08 -22.20 -14.85
CA ALA A 417 10.68 -23.19 -13.97
C ALA A 417 10.12 -24.61 -14.22
N ALA A 418 8.83 -24.73 -14.54
CA ALA A 418 8.20 -26.01 -14.87
C ALA A 418 8.79 -26.66 -16.12
N VAL A 419 9.12 -25.84 -17.13
CA VAL A 419 9.78 -26.34 -18.36
C VAL A 419 11.26 -26.65 -18.10
N ALA A 420 11.93 -25.84 -17.26
CA ALA A 420 13.36 -26.00 -17.01
C ALA A 420 13.71 -27.24 -16.15
N GLY A 421 12.79 -27.71 -15.27
CA GLY A 421 13.05 -28.79 -14.32
C GLY A 421 14.19 -28.52 -13.32
N ARG A 422 14.56 -27.24 -13.14
CA ARG A 422 15.66 -26.74 -12.31
C ARG A 422 15.21 -25.45 -11.62
N PRO A 423 15.89 -25.01 -10.54
CA PRO A 423 15.63 -23.69 -10.00
C PRO A 423 15.85 -22.61 -11.07
N VAL A 424 14.90 -21.71 -11.22
CA VAL A 424 14.98 -20.59 -12.17
C VAL A 424 14.68 -19.30 -11.44
N GLN A 425 15.51 -18.27 -11.64
CA GLN A 425 15.16 -16.90 -11.32
C GLN A 425 14.76 -16.18 -12.60
N LEU A 426 13.50 -15.79 -12.70
CA LEU A 426 13.03 -14.85 -13.70
C LEU A 426 13.32 -13.42 -13.22
N LEU A 427 13.94 -12.64 -14.09
CA LEU A 427 14.25 -11.23 -13.85
C LEU A 427 13.61 -10.37 -14.94
N TRP A 428 12.85 -9.36 -14.53
CA TRP A 428 12.46 -8.26 -15.39
C TRP A 428 13.58 -7.22 -15.42
N THR A 429 13.90 -6.68 -16.59
CA THR A 429 14.78 -5.51 -16.65
C THR A 429 14.02 -4.26 -16.20
N ARG A 430 14.70 -3.13 -16.04
CA ARG A 430 14.01 -1.86 -15.74
C ARG A 430 13.03 -1.48 -16.86
N GLU A 431 13.42 -1.74 -18.10
CA GLU A 431 12.56 -1.50 -19.25
C GLU A 431 11.31 -2.40 -19.20
N ASP A 432 11.46 -3.68 -18.83
CA ASP A 432 10.32 -4.58 -18.64
C ASP A 432 9.42 -4.07 -17.50
N ASP A 433 10.01 -3.63 -16.40
CA ASP A 433 9.31 -3.17 -15.20
C ASP A 433 8.46 -1.91 -15.47
N VAL A 434 8.99 -0.95 -16.24
CA VAL A 434 8.27 0.27 -16.60
C VAL A 434 7.24 0.02 -17.70
N GLN A 435 7.57 -0.75 -18.74
CA GLN A 435 6.71 -0.94 -19.92
C GLN A 435 5.59 -1.97 -19.72
N PHE A 436 5.71 -2.85 -18.72
CA PHE A 436 4.73 -3.90 -18.44
C PHE A 436 4.14 -3.79 -17.02
N ASP A 437 4.18 -2.60 -16.46
CA ASP A 437 3.62 -2.32 -15.12
C ASP A 437 2.08 -2.38 -15.12
N ARG A 438 1.51 -2.29 -13.91
CA ARG A 438 0.11 -2.05 -13.61
C ARG A 438 -0.04 -0.64 -13.09
N TYR A 439 -0.31 0.28 -13.98
CA TYR A 439 -0.19 1.71 -13.73
C TYR A 439 -1.23 2.22 -12.73
N ARG A 440 -0.90 3.28 -11.98
CA ARG A 440 -1.92 4.13 -11.38
C ARG A 440 -2.81 4.66 -12.52
N PRO A 441 -4.14 4.56 -12.40
CA PRO A 441 -5.06 5.04 -13.44
C PRO A 441 -4.89 6.51 -13.80
N ALA A 442 -5.08 6.82 -15.08
CA ALA A 442 -5.37 8.17 -15.50
C ALA A 442 -6.82 8.53 -15.15
N ALA A 443 -7.05 9.78 -14.77
CA ALA A 443 -8.37 10.25 -14.34
C ALA A 443 -8.62 11.71 -14.75
N VAL A 444 -9.89 12.06 -14.88
CA VAL A 444 -10.36 13.43 -15.05
C VAL A 444 -11.47 13.69 -14.04
N HIS A 445 -11.39 14.84 -13.38
CA HIS A 445 -12.45 15.40 -12.53
C HIS A 445 -13.03 16.65 -13.16
N ARG A 446 -14.34 16.81 -13.09
CA ARG A 446 -15.02 18.08 -13.35
C ARG A 446 -15.82 18.47 -12.13
N LEU A 447 -15.32 19.50 -11.45
CA LEU A 447 -15.89 20.01 -10.22
C LEU A 447 -16.65 21.31 -10.46
N ARG A 448 -17.78 21.46 -9.77
CA ARG A 448 -18.61 22.66 -9.75
C ARG A 448 -19.09 22.92 -8.34
N ALA A 449 -18.97 24.16 -7.89
CA ALA A 449 -19.50 24.57 -6.59
C ALA A 449 -20.30 25.86 -6.74
N ALA A 450 -21.39 25.96 -5.98
CA ALA A 450 -22.15 27.21 -5.81
C ALA A 450 -21.76 27.84 -4.47
N LEU A 451 -21.34 29.10 -4.49
CA LEU A 451 -21.01 29.85 -3.28
C LEU A 451 -22.21 30.63 -2.77
N ASP A 452 -22.36 30.70 -1.47
CA ASP A 452 -23.31 31.56 -0.78
C ASP A 452 -22.82 33.01 -0.70
N GLU A 453 -23.58 33.89 -0.03
CA GLU A 453 -23.21 35.31 0.15
C GLU A 453 -21.95 35.52 1.02
N ARG A 454 -21.59 34.50 1.84
CA ARG A 454 -20.37 34.48 2.63
C ARG A 454 -19.16 33.92 1.87
N GLY A 455 -19.37 33.44 0.65
CA GLY A 455 -18.35 32.77 -0.16
C GLY A 455 -18.12 31.29 0.22
N LEU A 456 -19.00 30.67 1.03
CA LEU A 456 -18.90 29.25 1.41
C LEU A 456 -19.67 28.38 0.42
N PRO A 457 -19.24 27.12 0.15
CA PRO A 457 -19.88 26.24 -0.80
C PRO A 457 -21.19 25.68 -0.24
N GLN A 458 -22.32 26.15 -0.75
CA GLN A 458 -23.64 25.59 -0.45
C GLN A 458 -23.98 24.38 -1.30
N ALA A 459 -23.32 24.20 -2.46
CA ALA A 459 -23.44 23.01 -3.29
C ALA A 459 -22.09 22.65 -3.90
N TRP A 460 -21.87 21.33 -4.04
CA TRP A 460 -20.70 20.75 -4.67
C TRP A 460 -21.12 19.58 -5.55
N LEU A 461 -20.69 19.58 -6.79
CA LEU A 461 -20.84 18.49 -7.74
C LEU A 461 -19.45 18.09 -8.24
N ASP A 462 -19.05 16.84 -8.04
CA ASP A 462 -17.85 16.26 -8.63
C ASP A 462 -18.26 15.14 -9.61
N ARG A 463 -17.77 15.20 -10.83
CA ARG A 463 -17.86 14.14 -11.82
C ARG A 463 -16.49 13.59 -12.08
N ILE A 464 -16.31 12.32 -11.75
CA ILE A 464 -15.06 11.60 -11.91
C ILE A 464 -15.19 10.60 -13.06
N SER A 465 -14.19 10.55 -13.91
CA SER A 465 -13.96 9.41 -14.82
C SER A 465 -12.52 8.97 -14.74
N SER A 466 -12.28 7.68 -14.60
CA SER A 466 -10.95 7.08 -14.58
C SER A 466 -10.91 5.77 -15.35
N VAL A 467 -9.71 5.34 -15.74
CA VAL A 467 -9.49 3.95 -16.14
C VAL A 467 -9.65 3.07 -14.90
N SER A 468 -10.64 2.19 -14.89
CA SER A 468 -11.09 1.52 -13.67
C SER A 468 -10.22 0.30 -13.32
N ILE A 469 -9.67 0.26 -12.13
CA ILE A 469 -8.96 -0.91 -11.56
C ILE A 469 -9.95 -2.06 -11.36
N ALA A 470 -11.11 -1.79 -10.78
CA ALA A 470 -12.12 -2.82 -10.53
C ALA A 470 -12.63 -3.44 -11.84
N ALA A 471 -12.88 -2.64 -12.88
CA ALA A 471 -13.29 -3.16 -14.18
C ALA A 471 -12.16 -3.95 -14.88
N PHE A 472 -10.88 -3.63 -14.58
CA PHE A 472 -9.74 -4.36 -15.09
C PHE A 472 -9.56 -5.71 -14.38
N LEU A 473 -9.73 -5.77 -13.06
CA LEU A 473 -9.51 -6.97 -12.23
C LEU A 473 -10.73 -7.89 -12.17
N GLU A 474 -11.94 -7.35 -12.21
CA GLU A 474 -13.21 -8.09 -12.04
C GLU A 474 -14.02 -8.15 -13.33
N PRO A 475 -14.92 -9.15 -13.51
CA PRO A 475 -15.82 -9.22 -14.67
C PRO A 475 -16.77 -8.02 -14.75
N PRO A 476 -17.28 -7.67 -15.96
CA PRO A 476 -18.28 -6.62 -16.12
C PRO A 476 -19.52 -6.89 -15.26
N GLY A 477 -19.93 -5.91 -14.47
CA GLY A 477 -21.12 -5.98 -13.60
C GLY A 477 -20.86 -5.84 -12.11
N ALA A 478 -19.60 -5.74 -11.67
CA ALA A 478 -19.29 -5.49 -10.27
C ALA A 478 -19.65 -4.04 -9.91
N ALA A 479 -20.67 -3.86 -9.06
CA ALA A 479 -21.08 -2.55 -8.51
C ALA A 479 -19.97 -1.88 -7.66
N LYS A 480 -18.86 -2.57 -7.42
CA LYS A 480 -17.74 -2.12 -6.59
C LYS A 480 -16.83 -1.06 -7.21
N ALA A 481 -16.85 -0.86 -8.53
CA ALA A 481 -15.94 0.10 -9.17
C ALA A 481 -16.09 1.52 -8.60
N ALA A 482 -17.31 1.97 -8.39
CA ALA A 482 -17.58 3.30 -7.83
C ALA A 482 -17.07 3.43 -6.38
N GLU A 483 -17.27 2.42 -5.54
CA GLU A 483 -16.81 2.43 -4.15
C GLU A 483 -15.27 2.40 -4.05
N THR A 484 -14.60 1.75 -4.99
CA THR A 484 -13.15 1.54 -4.95
C THR A 484 -12.38 2.76 -5.45
N GLU A 485 -12.96 3.58 -6.34
CA GLU A 485 -12.22 4.59 -7.11
C GLU A 485 -12.61 6.04 -6.77
N THR A 486 -13.48 6.23 -5.77
CA THR A 486 -13.97 7.56 -5.36
C THR A 486 -13.55 7.98 -3.95
N GLY A 487 -12.65 7.23 -3.31
CA GLY A 487 -12.16 7.58 -1.99
C GLY A 487 -11.43 8.91 -1.93
N GLY A 488 -11.58 9.60 -0.83
CA GLY A 488 -11.08 10.96 -0.67
C GLY A 488 -11.90 12.03 -1.38
N ALA A 489 -12.76 11.65 -2.35
CA ALA A 489 -13.75 12.55 -2.97
C ALA A 489 -15.17 12.30 -2.45
N GLY A 490 -15.49 11.06 -2.08
CA GLY A 490 -16.82 10.69 -1.58
C GLY A 490 -17.02 10.95 -0.09
N GLU A 491 -15.95 10.98 0.68
CA GLU A 491 -15.97 11.18 2.12
C GLU A 491 -15.40 12.55 2.52
N LEU A 492 -15.88 13.63 1.88
CA LEU A 492 -15.37 14.98 2.15
C LEU A 492 -15.61 15.38 3.62
N PRO A 493 -14.56 15.84 4.33
CA PRO A 493 -14.69 16.25 5.72
C PRO A 493 -15.33 17.63 5.88
N TYR A 494 -15.52 18.36 4.80
CA TYR A 494 -15.99 19.75 4.74
C TYR A 494 -17.51 19.85 4.89
N ASP A 495 -17.98 20.92 5.52
CA ASP A 495 -19.41 21.17 5.68
C ASP A 495 -20.00 21.78 4.40
N ILE A 496 -20.64 20.95 3.59
CA ILE A 496 -21.26 21.30 2.32
C ILE A 496 -22.70 20.84 2.36
N HIS A 497 -23.65 21.77 2.29
CA HIS A 497 -25.08 21.46 2.46
C HIS A 497 -25.64 20.51 1.39
N SER A 498 -25.26 20.73 0.12
CA SER A 498 -25.72 19.89 -0.98
C SER A 498 -24.50 19.33 -1.72
N PHE A 499 -24.33 18.02 -1.66
CA PHE A 499 -23.18 17.33 -2.25
C PHE A 499 -23.64 16.22 -3.19
N ARG A 500 -22.98 16.10 -4.34
CA ARG A 500 -23.20 15.01 -5.27
C ARG A 500 -21.89 14.60 -5.93
N LEU A 501 -21.59 13.31 -5.84
CA LEU A 501 -20.49 12.66 -6.53
C LEU A 501 -21.04 11.70 -7.59
N GLU A 502 -20.58 11.85 -8.82
CA GLU A 502 -20.89 10.98 -9.94
C GLU A 502 -19.63 10.32 -10.48
N TYR A 503 -19.69 9.03 -10.80
CA TYR A 503 -18.57 8.27 -11.34
C TYR A 503 -18.92 7.59 -12.66
N THR A 504 -17.99 7.64 -13.62
CA THR A 504 -18.08 6.94 -14.90
C THR A 504 -16.77 6.21 -15.21
N PRO A 505 -16.73 4.87 -15.08
CA PRO A 505 -15.53 4.10 -15.42
C PRO A 505 -15.27 4.15 -16.92
N LEU A 506 -14.00 4.24 -17.32
CA LEU A 506 -13.57 4.06 -18.69
C LEU A 506 -12.97 2.66 -18.87
N PRO A 507 -13.62 1.74 -19.60
CA PRO A 507 -12.99 0.50 -20.03
C PRO A 507 -11.76 0.80 -20.91
N CYS A 508 -10.60 0.24 -20.58
CA CYS A 508 -9.37 0.50 -21.30
C CYS A 508 -8.47 -0.75 -21.23
N PRO A 509 -7.76 -1.11 -22.31
CA PRO A 509 -6.85 -2.25 -22.31
C PRO A 509 -5.54 -2.00 -21.54
N VAL A 510 -5.29 -0.79 -21.07
CA VAL A 510 -4.11 -0.44 -20.27
C VAL A 510 -4.18 -1.14 -18.92
N PRO A 511 -3.17 -1.95 -18.55
CA PRO A 511 -3.14 -2.58 -17.23
C PRO A 511 -3.04 -1.53 -16.13
N VAL A 512 -3.95 -1.60 -15.17
CA VAL A 512 -3.97 -0.71 -14.01
C VAL A 512 -3.96 -1.50 -12.71
N GLY A 513 -3.51 -0.88 -11.63
CA GLY A 513 -3.40 -1.53 -10.33
C GLY A 513 -3.24 -0.54 -9.17
N TRP A 514 -2.99 -1.11 -8.00
CA TRP A 514 -2.97 -0.42 -6.72
C TRP A 514 -1.64 0.33 -6.53
N TRP A 515 -1.56 1.58 -6.95
CA TRP A 515 -0.42 2.45 -6.67
C TRP A 515 -0.58 3.11 -5.28
N ARG A 516 0.50 3.37 -4.56
CA ARG A 516 0.52 3.91 -3.18
C ARG A 516 -0.51 5.02 -2.97
N SER A 517 -1.45 4.82 -2.05
CA SER A 517 -2.65 5.63 -1.74
C SER A 517 -3.82 5.47 -2.72
N VAL A 518 -3.69 4.63 -3.75
CA VAL A 518 -4.77 4.29 -4.70
C VAL A 518 -5.50 5.54 -5.22
N ASP A 519 -6.81 5.55 -5.12
CA ASP A 519 -7.72 6.63 -5.50
C ASP A 519 -7.52 7.92 -4.67
N ASP A 520 -7.15 7.82 -3.39
CA ASP A 520 -6.80 9.00 -2.58
C ASP A 520 -5.68 9.83 -3.25
N SER A 521 -4.68 9.18 -3.91
CA SER A 521 -3.60 9.87 -4.64
C SER A 521 -4.06 10.60 -5.90
N ILE A 522 -5.24 10.23 -6.41
CA ILE A 522 -5.88 10.84 -7.57
C ILE A 522 -6.80 11.96 -7.11
N ASN A 523 -7.75 11.62 -6.25
CA ASN A 523 -8.89 12.46 -5.92
C ASN A 523 -8.50 13.66 -5.05
N ALA A 524 -7.54 13.50 -4.13
CA ALA A 524 -7.08 14.59 -3.27
C ALA A 524 -6.50 15.76 -4.05
N PHE A 525 -5.84 15.55 -5.19
CA PHE A 525 -5.32 16.63 -6.03
C PHE A 525 -6.46 17.52 -6.52
N ALA A 526 -7.50 16.94 -7.10
CA ALA A 526 -8.63 17.70 -7.64
C ALA A 526 -9.41 18.41 -6.51
N VAL A 527 -9.74 17.68 -5.43
CA VAL A 527 -10.52 18.20 -4.30
C VAL A 527 -9.80 19.36 -3.61
N GLU A 528 -8.53 19.20 -3.23
CA GLU A 528 -7.79 20.16 -2.44
C GLU A 528 -7.33 21.39 -3.25
N CYS A 529 -7.06 21.23 -4.57
CA CYS A 529 -6.84 22.35 -5.47
C CYS A 529 -8.14 23.13 -5.71
N PHE A 530 -9.26 22.44 -5.93
CA PHE A 530 -10.54 23.11 -6.14
C PHE A 530 -11.00 23.87 -4.89
N LEU A 531 -10.79 23.30 -3.71
CA LEU A 531 -11.07 24.00 -2.45
C LEU A 531 -10.24 25.26 -2.28
N ASP A 532 -8.99 25.27 -2.71
CA ASP A 532 -8.13 26.47 -2.74
C ASP A 532 -8.62 27.50 -3.79
N GLU A 533 -9.18 27.04 -4.91
CA GLU A 533 -9.82 27.92 -5.89
C GLU A 533 -11.06 28.61 -5.33
N LEU A 534 -11.90 27.86 -4.55
CA LEU A 534 -13.06 28.44 -3.87
C LEU A 534 -12.64 29.49 -2.84
N ALA A 535 -11.60 29.19 -2.03
CA ALA A 535 -11.06 30.16 -1.08
C ALA A 535 -10.60 31.44 -1.77
N GLY A 536 -9.89 31.33 -2.89
CA GLY A 536 -9.46 32.48 -3.70
C GLY A 536 -10.62 33.27 -4.30
N ALA A 537 -11.65 32.58 -4.83
CA ALA A 537 -12.85 33.21 -5.37
C ALA A 537 -13.66 33.96 -4.32
N ALA A 538 -13.64 33.47 -3.08
CA ALA A 538 -14.31 34.05 -1.92
C ALA A 538 -13.45 35.12 -1.18
N GLY A 539 -12.18 35.31 -1.58
CA GLY A 539 -11.25 36.26 -0.93
C GLY A 539 -10.77 35.77 0.45
N PHE A 540 -10.86 34.49 0.76
CA PHE A 540 -10.38 33.95 2.02
C PHE A 540 -8.91 33.50 1.95
N ASP A 541 -8.23 33.55 3.10
CA ASP A 541 -7.00 32.78 3.29
C ASP A 541 -7.33 31.28 3.21
N PRO A 542 -6.58 30.45 2.46
CA PRO A 542 -6.87 29.01 2.27
C PRO A 542 -6.92 28.19 3.56
N LEU A 543 -6.12 28.54 4.58
CA LEU A 543 -6.19 27.90 5.88
C LEU A 543 -7.49 28.26 6.61
N GLN A 544 -7.82 29.55 6.66
CA GLN A 544 -9.04 30.01 7.33
C GLN A 544 -10.29 29.44 6.67
N TYR A 545 -10.30 29.35 5.32
CA TYR A 545 -11.41 28.74 4.60
C TYR A 545 -11.64 27.27 4.99
N ARG A 546 -10.56 26.48 5.06
CA ARG A 546 -10.65 25.08 5.51
C ARG A 546 -11.10 24.97 6.97
N LEU A 547 -10.59 25.81 7.85
CA LEU A 547 -10.98 25.83 9.27
C LEU A 547 -12.45 26.21 9.45
N GLU A 548 -13.00 27.11 8.64
CA GLU A 548 -14.42 27.45 8.65
C GLU A 548 -15.27 26.26 8.21
N LEU A 549 -14.91 25.60 7.10
CA LEU A 549 -15.61 24.41 6.58
C LEU A 549 -15.47 23.16 7.47
N LEU A 550 -14.46 23.12 8.30
CA LEU A 550 -14.28 22.07 9.32
C LEU A 550 -14.86 22.48 10.67
N SER A 551 -15.61 23.57 10.75
CA SER A 551 -16.23 24.01 12.01
C SER A 551 -17.20 22.96 12.57
N GLY A 552 -17.27 22.87 13.90
CA GLY A 552 -18.03 21.83 14.59
C GLY A 552 -17.33 20.46 14.61
N SER A 553 -17.57 19.70 15.68
CA SER A 553 -17.07 18.34 15.84
C SER A 553 -18.01 17.36 15.13
N ARG A 554 -17.59 16.83 13.99
CA ARG A 554 -18.38 15.89 13.19
C ARG A 554 -17.63 14.57 13.03
N ARG A 555 -18.41 13.49 12.89
CA ARG A 555 -17.93 12.13 12.65
C ARG A 555 -18.56 11.64 11.34
N ILE A 556 -17.77 11.48 10.32
CA ILE A 556 -18.20 11.15 8.97
C ILE A 556 -17.83 9.69 8.70
N PRO A 557 -18.81 8.81 8.41
CA PRO A 557 -18.52 7.45 7.99
C PRO A 557 -17.71 7.44 6.71
N ALA A 558 -16.63 6.64 6.70
CA ALA A 558 -15.77 6.45 5.55
C ALA A 558 -15.63 4.94 5.23
N ARG A 559 -15.03 4.65 4.09
CA ARG A 559 -14.86 3.27 3.61
C ARG A 559 -14.10 2.39 4.60
N GLY A 560 -14.39 1.08 4.57
CA GLY A 560 -13.75 0.10 5.44
C GLY A 560 -14.12 0.23 6.92
N GLY A 561 -15.25 0.89 7.24
CA GLY A 561 -15.70 1.10 8.61
C GLY A 561 -14.90 2.16 9.39
N VAL A 562 -14.08 2.94 8.68
CA VAL A 562 -13.34 4.07 9.26
C VAL A 562 -14.30 5.24 9.50
N VAL A 563 -14.01 6.07 10.49
CA VAL A 563 -14.73 7.31 10.77
C VAL A 563 -13.75 8.47 10.69
N ILE A 564 -14.05 9.47 9.87
CA ILE A 564 -13.31 10.73 9.81
C ILE A 564 -13.84 11.67 10.89
N GLU A 565 -12.93 12.14 11.75
CA GLU A 565 -13.21 13.09 12.83
C GLU A 565 -12.66 14.46 12.47
N THR A 566 -13.53 15.44 12.23
CA THR A 566 -13.12 16.79 11.77
C THR A 566 -12.20 17.50 12.73
N ASP A 567 -12.32 17.27 14.04
CA ASP A 567 -11.45 17.85 15.05
C ASP A 567 -9.99 17.40 14.89
N ARG A 568 -9.77 16.15 14.52
CA ARG A 568 -8.41 15.63 14.27
C ARG A 568 -7.79 16.26 13.03
N LEU A 569 -8.59 16.46 11.97
CA LEU A 569 -8.12 17.13 10.75
C LEU A 569 -7.81 18.63 11.02
N ARG A 570 -8.64 19.33 11.81
CA ARG A 570 -8.37 20.69 12.24
C ARG A 570 -7.06 20.80 13.04
N ARG A 571 -6.80 19.85 13.92
CA ARG A 571 -5.57 19.80 14.72
C ARG A 571 -4.32 19.72 13.84
N VAL A 572 -4.30 18.82 12.84
CA VAL A 572 -3.14 18.69 11.93
C VAL A 572 -2.97 19.93 11.05
N LEU A 573 -4.07 20.53 10.55
CA LEU A 573 -4.03 21.79 9.80
C LEU A 573 -3.44 22.94 10.61
N THR A 574 -3.90 23.12 11.84
CA THR A 574 -3.41 24.17 12.73
C THR A 574 -1.93 23.96 13.07
N ALA A 575 -1.56 22.71 13.37
CA ALA A 575 -0.18 22.37 13.72
C ALA A 575 0.80 22.60 12.58
N VAL A 576 0.49 22.16 11.36
CA VAL A 576 1.38 22.36 10.21
C VAL A 576 1.49 23.84 9.84
N ALA A 577 0.40 24.59 9.93
CA ALA A 577 0.41 26.02 9.66
C ALA A 577 1.31 26.78 10.65
N ALA A 578 1.25 26.44 11.93
CA ALA A 578 2.13 26.98 12.96
C ALA A 578 3.59 26.60 12.70
N GLN A 579 3.87 25.32 12.42
CA GLN A 579 5.19 24.79 12.12
C GLN A 579 5.84 25.47 10.91
N ALA A 580 5.07 25.69 9.84
CA ALA A 580 5.53 26.34 8.62
C ALA A 580 5.58 27.88 8.72
N GLY A 581 5.08 28.48 9.81
CA GLY A 581 4.95 29.93 9.94
C GLY A 581 4.04 30.51 8.86
N TRP A 582 2.83 29.95 8.68
CA TRP A 582 1.88 30.28 7.60
C TRP A 582 1.54 31.77 7.49
N THR A 583 1.39 32.45 8.62
CA THR A 583 1.06 33.89 8.70
C THR A 583 2.25 34.81 8.39
N GLY A 584 3.47 34.28 8.37
CA GLY A 584 4.67 35.01 8.04
C GLY A 584 4.94 35.04 6.53
N SER A 585 5.68 36.06 6.08
CA SER A 585 6.11 36.12 4.68
C SER A 585 7.16 35.08 4.37
N PRO A 586 7.00 34.28 3.30
CA PRO A 586 8.07 33.39 2.85
C PRO A 586 9.28 34.19 2.34
N PRO A 587 10.46 33.57 2.18
CA PRO A 587 11.61 34.19 1.53
C PRO A 587 11.23 34.79 0.16
N ARG A 588 11.94 35.85 -0.25
CA ARG A 588 11.68 36.50 -1.55
C ARG A 588 11.80 35.50 -2.71
N GLY A 589 10.84 35.51 -3.62
CA GLY A 589 10.77 34.58 -4.77
C GLY A 589 10.23 33.19 -4.41
N ARG A 590 9.72 33.01 -3.19
CA ARG A 590 9.06 31.76 -2.75
C ARG A 590 7.61 32.01 -2.37
N ALA A 591 6.83 30.96 -2.41
CA ALA A 591 5.46 30.95 -1.91
C ALA A 591 5.17 29.66 -1.16
N ARG A 592 4.13 29.69 -0.31
CA ARG A 592 3.65 28.52 0.44
C ARG A 592 2.24 28.18 0.02
N GLY A 593 1.95 26.89 -0.10
CA GLY A 593 0.61 26.35 -0.32
C GLY A 593 0.34 25.21 0.65
N LEU A 594 -0.92 24.99 0.97
CA LEU A 594 -1.33 23.96 1.92
C LEU A 594 -2.39 23.04 1.32
N ALA A 595 -2.42 21.82 1.85
CA ALA A 595 -3.47 20.83 1.62
C ALA A 595 -3.55 19.90 2.82
N CYS A 596 -4.68 19.19 2.97
CA CYS A 596 -4.84 18.17 4.00
C CYS A 596 -5.60 16.97 3.47
N HIS A 597 -5.45 15.84 4.15
CA HIS A 597 -6.15 14.62 3.77
C HIS A 597 -6.42 13.73 4.99
N ALA A 598 -7.46 12.91 4.90
CA ALA A 598 -7.78 11.88 5.87
C ALA A 598 -8.04 10.57 5.13
N CYS A 599 -7.24 9.56 5.40
CA CYS A 599 -7.46 8.21 4.89
C CYS A 599 -6.86 7.14 5.81
N ARG A 600 -7.31 5.91 5.70
CA ARG A 600 -6.83 4.77 6.49
C ARG A 600 -6.87 5.03 8.03
N GLY A 601 -7.76 5.92 8.50
CA GLY A 601 -7.88 6.31 9.90
C GLY A 601 -6.87 7.33 10.40
N SER A 602 -5.95 7.79 9.55
CA SER A 602 -4.96 8.83 9.84
C SER A 602 -5.34 10.16 9.21
N TYR A 603 -4.80 11.24 9.77
CA TYR A 603 -5.02 12.62 9.35
C TYR A 603 -3.68 13.28 9.11
N LEU A 604 -3.54 13.99 8.00
CA LEU A 604 -2.30 14.67 7.67
C LEU A 604 -2.58 15.98 6.94
N ALA A 605 -1.81 17.01 7.28
CA ALA A 605 -1.77 18.26 6.56
C ALA A 605 -0.33 18.58 6.15
N VAL A 606 -0.18 19.18 4.96
CA VAL A 606 1.11 19.54 4.36
C VAL A 606 1.11 21.02 4.02
N VAL A 607 2.24 21.69 4.30
CA VAL A 607 2.60 22.99 3.71
C VAL A 607 3.82 22.77 2.83
N ALA A 608 3.74 23.18 1.56
CA ALA A 608 4.84 23.17 0.61
C ALA A 608 5.39 24.59 0.42
N GLU A 609 6.71 24.76 0.43
CA GLU A 609 7.39 25.99 0.03
C GLU A 609 8.09 25.78 -1.31
N VAL A 610 7.74 26.59 -2.30
CA VAL A 610 8.19 26.46 -3.68
C VAL A 610 8.78 27.75 -4.24
N SER A 611 9.63 27.62 -5.27
CA SER A 611 10.00 28.71 -6.19
C SER A 611 9.85 28.26 -7.63
N VAL A 612 10.01 29.18 -8.55
CA VAL A 612 10.14 28.91 -9.99
C VAL A 612 11.50 29.49 -10.46
N ALA A 613 12.34 28.60 -10.98
CA ALA A 613 13.62 28.96 -11.57
C ALA A 613 13.71 28.30 -12.97
N ASP A 614 14.15 29.08 -13.96
CA ASP A 614 14.30 28.65 -15.36
C ASP A 614 13.03 27.97 -15.94
N GLY A 615 11.85 28.46 -15.55
CA GLY A 615 10.56 27.92 -15.97
C GLY A 615 10.18 26.59 -15.31
N ARG A 616 10.91 26.13 -14.31
CA ARG A 616 10.65 24.91 -13.55
C ARG A 616 10.31 25.21 -12.09
N ALA A 617 9.39 24.45 -11.55
CA ALA A 617 9.08 24.48 -10.14
C ALA A 617 10.17 23.77 -9.32
N GLU A 618 10.59 24.38 -8.23
CA GLU A 618 11.45 23.79 -7.21
C GLU A 618 10.70 23.72 -5.89
N VAL A 619 10.67 22.54 -5.29
CA VAL A 619 10.09 22.33 -3.95
C VAL A 619 11.23 22.34 -2.94
N HIS A 620 11.27 23.36 -2.08
CA HIS A 620 12.36 23.52 -1.12
C HIS A 620 12.11 22.76 0.18
N ARG A 621 10.86 22.80 0.64
CA ARG A 621 10.51 22.23 1.94
C ARG A 621 9.06 21.77 1.97
N LEU A 622 8.84 20.66 2.67
CA LEU A 622 7.54 20.11 3.00
C LEU A 622 7.43 19.96 4.50
N TRP A 623 6.58 20.73 5.14
CA TRP A 623 6.19 20.54 6.52
C TRP A 623 4.96 19.65 6.55
N ALA A 624 4.91 18.72 7.50
CA ALA A 624 3.78 17.84 7.67
C ALA A 624 3.43 17.68 9.15
N ALA A 625 2.16 17.73 9.48
CA ALA A 625 1.65 17.34 10.78
C ALA A 625 0.73 16.13 10.62
N VAL A 626 0.94 15.07 11.40
CA VAL A 626 0.21 13.81 11.31
C VAL A 626 -0.41 13.42 12.66
N ASP A 627 -1.69 12.98 12.64
CA ASP A 627 -2.36 12.31 13.73
C ASP A 627 -2.72 10.89 13.26
N CYS A 628 -1.96 9.89 13.71
CA CYS A 628 -2.14 8.47 13.39
C CYS A 628 -2.62 7.64 14.59
N GLY A 629 -3.20 8.27 15.60
CA GLY A 629 -3.43 7.60 16.87
C GLY A 629 -2.10 7.38 17.61
N VAL A 630 -2.01 6.30 18.37
CA VAL A 630 -0.76 5.91 19.04
C VAL A 630 0.31 5.58 18.00
N ALA A 631 1.38 6.36 17.95
CA ALA A 631 2.54 6.06 17.12
C ALA A 631 3.33 4.93 17.77
N VAL A 632 3.14 3.68 17.31
CA VAL A 632 3.79 2.50 17.89
C VAL A 632 5.31 2.64 17.89
N ASN A 633 5.89 3.05 16.76
CA ASN A 633 7.29 3.43 16.63
C ASN A 633 7.37 4.82 15.97
N PRO A 634 7.54 5.90 16.73
CA PRO A 634 7.60 7.25 16.18
C PRO A 634 8.64 7.43 15.08
N LEU A 635 9.82 6.83 15.21
CA LEU A 635 10.86 6.88 14.17
C LEU A 635 10.41 6.21 12.86
N GLY A 636 9.65 5.10 12.96
CA GLY A 636 9.05 4.44 11.81
C GLY A 636 7.95 5.29 11.15
N VAL A 637 7.13 5.97 11.95
CA VAL A 637 6.08 6.89 11.47
C VAL A 637 6.74 8.06 10.73
N ASP A 638 7.74 8.70 11.31
CA ASP A 638 8.50 9.80 10.68
C ASP A 638 9.08 9.38 9.32
N ALA A 639 9.73 8.22 9.26
CA ALA A 639 10.30 7.68 8.03
C ALA A 639 9.24 7.42 6.95
N GLN A 640 8.05 6.92 7.32
CA GLN A 640 6.96 6.67 6.38
C GLN A 640 6.34 7.95 5.86
N ILE A 641 6.16 8.97 6.72
CA ILE A 641 5.65 10.27 6.31
C ILE A 641 6.67 10.98 5.41
N SER A 642 7.92 11.10 5.83
CA SER A 642 8.99 11.71 5.03
C SER A 642 9.15 11.04 3.66
N GLY A 643 9.20 9.70 3.62
CA GLY A 643 9.25 8.95 2.37
C GLY A 643 8.01 9.10 1.49
N GLY A 644 6.81 9.24 2.09
CA GLY A 644 5.57 9.50 1.38
C GLY A 644 5.52 10.91 0.77
N LEU A 645 6.02 11.92 1.49
CA LEU A 645 6.16 13.29 0.99
C LEU A 645 7.10 13.36 -0.23
N GLN A 646 8.25 12.70 -0.17
CA GLN A 646 9.21 12.60 -1.27
C GLN A 646 8.59 11.90 -2.49
N PHE A 647 7.92 10.78 -2.25
CA PHE A 647 7.23 10.00 -3.28
C PHE A 647 6.12 10.82 -3.97
N GLY A 648 5.31 11.53 -3.18
CA GLY A 648 4.27 12.42 -3.69
C GLY A 648 4.83 13.61 -4.47
N ALA A 649 5.98 14.19 -4.04
CA ALA A 649 6.65 15.27 -4.75
C ALA A 649 7.21 14.81 -6.10
N SER A 650 7.82 13.62 -6.15
CA SER A 650 8.31 13.01 -7.38
C SER A 650 7.18 12.84 -8.40
N ALA A 651 6.10 12.17 -7.97
CA ALA A 651 4.92 11.95 -8.81
C ALA A 651 4.27 13.25 -9.30
N ALA A 652 4.21 14.27 -8.44
CA ALA A 652 3.59 15.55 -8.80
C ALA A 652 4.39 16.34 -9.83
N LEU A 653 5.72 16.28 -9.79
CA LEU A 653 6.57 17.17 -10.59
C LEU A 653 6.76 16.69 -12.02
N ASP A 654 7.20 15.46 -12.24
CA ASP A 654 7.72 15.02 -13.54
C ASP A 654 7.16 13.69 -14.04
N GLU A 655 6.57 12.83 -13.16
CA GLU A 655 6.23 11.46 -13.53
C GLU A 655 4.95 11.38 -14.36
N ALA A 656 5.04 10.70 -15.50
CA ALA A 656 3.89 10.33 -16.32
C ALA A 656 4.23 9.16 -17.25
N ILE A 657 3.28 8.27 -17.45
CA ILE A 657 3.32 7.23 -18.48
C ILE A 657 2.42 7.67 -19.63
N ALA A 658 2.99 7.69 -20.82
CA ALA A 658 2.30 7.96 -22.06
C ALA A 658 2.16 6.66 -22.89
N ILE A 659 1.07 6.57 -23.62
CA ILE A 659 0.76 5.47 -24.51
C ILE A 659 0.59 6.01 -25.92
N GLU A 660 1.27 5.41 -26.90
CA GLU A 660 1.18 5.75 -28.30
C GLU A 660 0.94 4.48 -29.14
N ALA A 661 -0.13 4.45 -29.91
CA ALA A 661 -0.52 3.31 -30.74
C ALA A 661 -0.47 1.96 -30.00
N GLY A 662 -0.99 1.93 -28.76
CA GLY A 662 -0.99 0.75 -27.89
C GLY A 662 0.33 0.38 -27.26
N ARG A 663 1.38 1.20 -27.35
CA ARG A 663 2.68 0.99 -26.71
C ARG A 663 2.93 2.00 -25.61
N VAL A 664 3.55 1.54 -24.53
CA VAL A 664 4.06 2.44 -23.48
C VAL A 664 5.34 3.12 -23.99
N VAL A 665 5.40 4.44 -23.86
CA VAL A 665 6.50 5.26 -24.39
C VAL A 665 7.71 5.19 -23.47
N GLN A 666 7.50 5.40 -22.16
CA GLN A 666 8.57 5.40 -21.16
C GLN A 666 9.14 4.00 -20.97
N SER A 667 10.42 3.93 -20.71
CA SER A 667 11.14 2.67 -20.58
C SER A 667 12.05 2.60 -19.35
N ASN A 668 12.65 3.71 -18.95
CA ASN A 668 13.65 3.73 -17.88
C ASN A 668 13.66 5.10 -17.17
N PHE A 669 14.49 5.29 -16.16
CA PHE A 669 14.65 6.55 -15.43
C PHE A 669 15.20 7.72 -16.26
N SER A 670 15.63 7.48 -17.49
CA SER A 670 15.99 8.52 -18.46
C SER A 670 14.78 9.26 -19.04
N ASP A 671 13.66 8.54 -19.21
CA ASP A 671 12.40 9.03 -19.80
C ASP A 671 11.20 8.94 -18.85
N TYR A 672 11.39 8.33 -17.68
CA TYR A 672 10.50 8.37 -16.51
C TYR A 672 11.30 8.90 -15.30
N PRO A 673 11.51 10.23 -15.24
CA PRO A 673 12.42 10.81 -14.25
C PRO A 673 11.82 10.79 -12.84
N LEU A 674 12.56 10.23 -11.89
CA LEU A 674 12.24 10.30 -10.47
C LEU A 674 12.97 11.46 -9.81
N LEU A 675 12.42 11.93 -8.69
CA LEU A 675 13.06 12.92 -7.83
C LEU A 675 14.43 12.42 -7.36
N ARG A 676 15.47 13.23 -7.54
CA ARG A 676 16.84 12.88 -7.17
C ARG A 676 17.23 13.55 -5.86
N ILE A 677 18.22 12.99 -5.17
CA ILE A 677 18.70 13.49 -3.89
C ILE A 677 19.08 15.00 -3.92
N ALA A 678 19.61 15.48 -5.05
CA ALA A 678 19.99 16.88 -5.22
C ALA A 678 18.80 17.86 -5.34
N SER A 679 17.61 17.35 -5.75
CA SER A 679 16.39 18.13 -5.90
C SER A 679 15.31 17.76 -4.87
N SER A 680 15.65 16.88 -3.94
CA SER A 680 14.74 16.42 -2.91
C SER A 680 14.45 17.52 -1.89
N PRO A 681 13.18 17.84 -1.60
CA PRO A 681 12.84 18.85 -0.60
C PRO A 681 13.24 18.40 0.80
N MET A 682 13.55 19.36 1.66
CA MET A 682 13.63 19.06 3.10
C MET A 682 12.24 18.71 3.63
N THR A 683 12.17 17.70 4.49
CA THR A 683 10.93 17.29 5.15
C THR A 683 11.01 17.51 6.64
N ASP A 684 9.96 18.09 7.23
CA ASP A 684 9.80 18.29 8.67
C ASP A 684 8.48 17.69 9.10
N VAL A 685 8.53 16.62 9.89
CA VAL A 685 7.36 15.87 10.32
C VAL A 685 7.08 16.12 11.80
N GLN A 686 5.86 16.53 12.11
CA GLN A 686 5.34 16.63 13.47
C GLN A 686 4.29 15.54 13.71
N ILE A 687 4.60 14.58 14.56
CA ILE A 687 3.64 13.57 15.01
C ILE A 687 2.86 14.14 16.19
N LEU A 688 1.54 14.31 16.06
CA LEU A 688 0.71 14.85 17.12
C LEU A 688 0.39 13.76 18.15
N PRO A 689 0.47 14.08 19.45
CA PRO A 689 0.06 13.15 20.50
C PRO A 689 -1.41 12.75 20.36
N SER A 690 -1.70 11.46 20.47
CA SER A 690 -3.05 10.91 20.39
C SER A 690 -3.17 9.64 21.22
N ASN A 691 -4.33 9.44 21.84
CA ASN A 691 -4.69 8.23 22.57
C ASN A 691 -5.61 7.30 21.76
N ALA A 692 -5.96 7.68 20.53
CA ALA A 692 -6.73 6.83 19.64
C ALA A 692 -5.93 5.57 19.26
N ALA A 693 -6.61 4.49 18.89
CA ALA A 693 -5.94 3.31 18.36
C ALA A 693 -5.03 3.66 17.16
N PRO A 694 -3.91 2.95 16.96
CA PRO A 694 -3.04 3.19 15.81
C PRO A 694 -3.78 3.02 14.49
N SER A 695 -3.44 3.85 13.53
CA SER A 695 -3.99 3.85 12.18
C SER A 695 -2.90 3.82 11.11
N GLY A 696 -3.27 3.76 9.83
CA GLY A 696 -2.36 3.56 8.72
C GLY A 696 -1.54 4.80 8.37
N VAL A 697 -0.20 4.67 8.28
CA VAL A 697 0.70 5.79 7.92
C VAL A 697 1.48 5.56 6.63
N GLY A 698 1.37 4.37 6.03
CA GLY A 698 2.14 4.02 4.82
C GLY A 698 1.78 4.87 3.60
N GLU A 699 0.55 5.36 3.51
CA GLU A 699 -0.03 5.99 2.33
C GLU A 699 -0.41 7.46 2.52
N ILE A 700 -0.84 7.87 3.71
CA ILE A 700 -1.48 9.16 3.99
C ILE A 700 -0.66 10.39 3.55
N ALA A 701 0.67 10.29 3.46
CA ALA A 701 1.52 11.42 3.13
C ALA A 701 1.58 11.75 1.62
N VAL A 702 1.13 10.85 0.75
CA VAL A 702 1.19 11.05 -0.71
C VAL A 702 0.10 12.01 -1.23
N PRO A 703 -1.20 11.82 -0.87
CA PRO A 703 -2.31 12.59 -1.45
C PRO A 703 -2.19 14.12 -1.33
N PRO A 704 -1.82 14.71 -0.18
CA PRO A 704 -1.83 16.16 -0.02
C PRO A 704 -0.62 16.89 -0.63
N VAL A 705 0.39 16.19 -1.17
CA VAL A 705 1.62 16.83 -1.67
C VAL A 705 1.37 17.58 -2.97
N ALA A 706 0.81 16.92 -3.96
CA ALA A 706 0.55 17.54 -5.28
C ALA A 706 -0.32 18.83 -5.16
N PRO A 707 -1.44 18.81 -4.43
CA PRO A 707 -2.23 20.01 -4.26
C PRO A 707 -1.52 21.09 -3.44
N ALA A 708 -0.74 20.76 -2.40
CA ALA A 708 0.02 21.76 -1.65
C ALA A 708 1.04 22.48 -2.54
N VAL A 709 1.74 21.74 -3.42
CA VAL A 709 2.69 22.30 -4.38
C VAL A 709 1.98 23.18 -5.44
N ALA A 710 0.88 22.69 -6.03
CA ALA A 710 0.11 23.43 -7.03
C ALA A 710 -0.49 24.73 -6.45
N ASN A 711 -1.01 24.69 -5.22
CA ASN A 711 -1.53 25.85 -4.50
C ASN A 711 -0.43 26.88 -4.17
N ALA A 712 0.79 26.40 -3.84
CA ALA A 712 1.94 27.28 -3.64
C ALA A 712 2.36 27.98 -4.95
N LEU A 713 2.40 27.24 -6.05
CA LEU A 713 2.71 27.78 -7.38
C LEU A 713 1.68 28.81 -7.85
N PHE A 714 0.39 28.59 -7.57
CA PHE A 714 -0.64 29.59 -7.84
C PHE A 714 -0.38 30.92 -7.08
N ARG A 715 -0.04 30.82 -5.80
CA ARG A 715 0.29 32.03 -5.00
C ARG A 715 1.53 32.78 -5.54
N LEU A 716 2.45 32.09 -6.18
CA LEU A 716 3.65 32.65 -6.76
C LEU A 716 3.42 33.25 -8.15
N THR A 717 2.62 32.57 -8.99
CA THR A 717 2.49 32.86 -10.42
C THR A 717 1.14 33.47 -10.81
N GLY A 718 0.13 33.38 -9.95
CA GLY A 718 -1.26 33.75 -10.28
C GLY A 718 -1.96 32.76 -11.21
N GLN A 719 -1.31 31.64 -11.57
CA GLN A 719 -1.81 30.69 -12.55
C GLN A 719 -2.20 29.36 -11.89
N ARG A 720 -3.44 28.89 -12.09
CA ARG A 720 -3.93 27.61 -11.57
C ARG A 720 -3.38 26.45 -12.39
N LEU A 721 -2.75 25.49 -11.71
CA LEU A 721 -2.30 24.22 -12.27
C LEU A 721 -3.36 23.17 -12.00
N ARG A 722 -3.99 22.66 -13.06
CA ARG A 722 -5.09 21.70 -12.99
C ARG A 722 -4.75 20.37 -13.67
N ALA A 723 -3.50 20.18 -14.03
CA ALA A 723 -3.03 18.93 -14.64
C ALA A 723 -1.67 18.53 -14.07
N LEU A 724 -1.47 17.22 -13.92
CA LEU A 724 -0.20 16.59 -13.54
C LEU A 724 0.43 15.90 -14.77
N PRO A 725 1.76 15.79 -14.83
CA PRO A 725 2.74 16.34 -13.89
C PRO A 725 2.90 17.87 -14.02
N ILE A 726 3.38 18.50 -12.96
CA ILE A 726 3.44 19.96 -12.84
C ILE A 726 4.37 20.60 -13.86
N GLN A 727 5.57 20.06 -14.05
CA GLN A 727 6.64 20.72 -14.81
C GLN A 727 6.27 21.05 -16.27
N PRO A 728 5.75 20.11 -17.09
CA PRO A 728 5.40 20.41 -18.48
C PRO A 728 4.23 21.40 -18.57
N HIS A 729 3.27 21.32 -17.65
CA HIS A 729 2.11 22.23 -17.65
C HIS A 729 2.50 23.64 -17.20
N LEU A 730 3.34 23.78 -16.19
CA LEU A 730 3.88 25.09 -15.75
C LEU A 730 4.68 25.74 -16.87
N ALA A 731 5.60 25.00 -17.53
CA ALA A 731 6.39 25.50 -18.63
C ALA A 731 5.54 26.00 -19.82
N LYS A 732 4.42 25.33 -20.10
CA LYS A 732 3.45 25.78 -21.11
C LYS A 732 2.78 27.08 -20.71
N ILE A 733 2.23 27.16 -19.49
CA ILE A 733 1.54 28.32 -18.97
C ILE A 733 2.47 29.58 -18.98
N LEU A 734 3.72 29.44 -18.54
CA LEU A 734 4.67 30.54 -18.51
C LEU A 734 5.07 31.02 -19.90
N ARG A 735 5.19 30.12 -20.89
CA ARG A 735 5.44 30.54 -22.30
C ARG A 735 4.27 31.31 -22.90
N ASP A 736 3.04 30.82 -22.67
CA ASP A 736 1.84 31.45 -23.22
C ASP A 736 1.67 32.90 -22.71
N HIS A 737 2.11 33.17 -21.45
CA HIS A 737 2.07 34.51 -20.84
C HIS A 737 3.26 35.42 -21.25
N SER A 738 4.41 34.86 -21.63
CA SER A 738 5.54 35.67 -22.12
C SER A 738 5.36 36.09 -23.58
N SER A 739 4.34 35.57 -24.26
CA SER A 739 4.00 35.90 -25.67
C SER A 739 2.93 36.99 -25.80
N HIS A 740 2.41 37.47 -24.68
CA HIS A 740 1.47 38.60 -24.56
C HIS A 740 2.12 39.74 -23.79
#